data_85629eb4f414a1ee5fd09ffbf1ead586
#
_entry.id   85629eb4f414a1ee5fd09ffbf1ead586
#
_cell.length_a   1.000
_cell.length_b   1.000
_cell.length_c   1.000
_cell.angle_alpha   90.00
_cell.angle_beta   90.00
_cell.angle_gamma   90.00
#
_symmetry.space_group_name_H-M   'P 1'
#
loop_
_entity.id
_entity.type
_entity.pdbx_description
1 polymer ?
#
loop_
_entity_poly.entity_id
_entity_poly.type
_entity_poly.pdbx_seq_one_letter_code
_entity_poly.pdbx_strand_id
1 'polypeptide(L)'
;VNAAASPAAKRTTRWRLRRPGPRGRRWLTILIFLLAAILVLVALWDWNWFKGPVERAVQARTGRVLHIGNLDVDLGRTSTIRADAITFANASWAKQPDMASADRVEIDVRVWPLLRGSIQLPEVRLTRPDVLLETAPRKGDPGNWDFLGNSTGGASLQLKRLHIDDGRLQFLDALSRTDIRVDVRSGQPKQADAAPPLLVQGKGHWQGNPFTLRGGTESPLELTDSDHPFRIHLDGRAGATHAVASGTLTNPFQLRVFDLQFALSGQDLADLYPLLGIAIPPSPPYALNGRLKRDHDIWRYEQFTGKVGDSDLGGNLQFEVGGARPRLTATLESKRLDFDDLAGFVGAPPKTGGDETANAEQKAEAARVAARARVLPDTPYNLGKLRAMDADVRWKAHRINAPSLPLDDMDAHLLLDDGVLRLDPLNFGVAGGDIRSTIRMDARRPQISTALKASVRGVQLGQLFPDAKLAEQAKGGIGGEVDLSGRGNSIAAMLGSSSGKVGLAMGRGHVGNLVMELAGLDITESLKFLVTGDKQIPLRCAFADFGVRDGLMTSQALAVDTTDTILIGEGTVSLRDEALDLLLKPRPKDKSILVLRSPLHIAGTFKDPSFRPDFKALGIRGAVALALGSIAPPAALLATIELGPGKDADCGGQYAK
;
A
#
# COMPACT_ATOMS: atom_id res chain seq x y z
N VAL A 1 35.66 -65.86 87.20
CA VAL A 1 34.81 -65.39 88.31
C VAL A 1 33.56 -64.76 87.74
N ASN A 2 32.47 -65.40 88.13
CA ASN A 2 31.08 -65.11 87.76
C ASN A 2 30.57 -63.71 88.13
N ALA A 3 29.74 -63.09 87.23
CA ALA A 3 28.61 -62.27 87.68
C ALA A 3 27.49 -62.33 86.64
N ALA A 4 26.37 -62.87 87.13
CA ALA A 4 25.17 -63.09 86.38
C ALA A 4 24.44 -61.75 85.98
N ALA A 5 23.90 -61.70 84.74
CA ALA A 5 23.05 -60.63 84.31
C ALA A 5 21.56 -61.04 84.56
N SER A 6 20.89 -60.20 85.35
CA SER A 6 19.43 -60.31 85.66
C SER A 6 18.58 -59.72 84.45
N PRO A 7 17.45 -60.30 84.09
CA PRO A 7 16.66 -59.83 82.95
C PRO A 7 15.77 -58.61 83.30
N ALA A 8 15.87 -57.54 82.52
CA ALA A 8 15.02 -56.35 82.63
C ALA A 8 13.55 -56.68 82.26
N ALA A 9 12.66 -56.46 83.17
CA ALA A 9 11.20 -56.59 82.99
C ALA A 9 10.66 -55.48 82.09
N LYS A 10 10.00 -55.86 80.98
CA LYS A 10 9.22 -54.97 80.10
C LYS A 10 7.96 -54.48 80.86
N ARG A 11 8.00 -53.21 81.29
CA ARG A 11 6.78 -52.52 81.76
C ARG A 11 5.83 -52.25 80.57
N THR A 12 4.77 -53.00 80.40
CA THR A 12 3.67 -52.69 79.56
C THR A 12 2.78 -51.59 80.23
N THR A 13 2.93 -50.38 79.75
CA THR A 13 2.07 -49.26 80.21
C THR A 13 0.66 -49.47 79.58
N ARG A 14 -0.26 -50.07 80.31
CA ARG A 14 -1.67 -50.12 79.96
C ARG A 14 -2.24 -48.74 80.18
N TRP A 15 -2.50 -48.00 79.08
CA TRP A 15 -3.28 -46.76 79.05
C TRP A 15 -4.72 -47.14 79.48
N ARG A 16 -5.05 -46.92 80.77
CA ARG A 16 -6.47 -46.96 81.20
C ARG A 16 -7.11 -45.65 80.79
N LEU A 17 -7.99 -45.70 79.73
CA LEU A 17 -8.87 -44.64 79.41
C LEU A 17 -9.70 -44.29 80.63
N ARG A 18 -9.41 -43.17 81.28
CA ARG A 18 -10.26 -42.60 82.36
C ARG A 18 -11.61 -42.29 81.76
N ARG A 19 -12.68 -42.89 82.32
CA ARG A 19 -14.04 -42.54 81.95
C ARG A 19 -14.30 -41.07 82.22
N PRO A 20 -14.76 -40.24 81.22
CA PRO A 20 -14.96 -38.82 81.41
C PRO A 20 -16.04 -38.58 82.46
N GLY A 21 -15.77 -37.65 83.37
CA GLY A 21 -16.76 -37.21 84.40
C GLY A 21 -18.02 -36.59 83.76
N PRO A 22 -19.07 -36.29 84.54
CA PRO A 22 -20.36 -35.85 83.98
C PRO A 22 -20.30 -34.61 83.10
N ARG A 23 -19.37 -33.71 83.33
CA ARG A 23 -19.06 -32.58 82.42
C ARG A 23 -18.36 -33.03 81.14
N GLY A 24 -17.45 -34.00 81.19
CA GLY A 24 -16.80 -34.56 80.02
C GLY A 24 -17.75 -35.37 79.11
N ARG A 25 -18.77 -36.05 79.70
CA ARG A 25 -19.80 -36.72 78.93
C ARG A 25 -20.67 -35.74 78.13
N ARG A 26 -21.03 -34.58 78.70
CA ARG A 26 -21.76 -33.53 78.00
C ARG A 26 -20.94 -32.97 76.81
N TRP A 27 -19.66 -32.72 76.99
CA TRP A 27 -18.77 -32.27 75.91
C TRP A 27 -18.59 -33.36 74.85
N LEU A 28 -18.48 -34.61 75.25
CA LEU A 28 -18.37 -35.73 74.27
C LEU A 28 -19.69 -35.91 73.47
N THR A 29 -20.85 -35.80 74.09
CA THR A 29 -22.14 -35.84 73.38
C THR A 29 -22.32 -34.65 72.42
N ILE A 30 -21.91 -33.44 72.83
CA ILE A 30 -21.96 -32.27 71.95
C ILE A 30 -20.98 -32.48 70.78
N LEU A 31 -19.76 -33.03 71.02
CA LEU A 31 -18.79 -33.30 69.96
C LEU A 31 -19.30 -34.37 68.98
N ILE A 32 -19.93 -35.45 69.47
CA ILE A 32 -20.55 -36.48 68.66
C ILE A 32 -21.73 -35.94 67.86
N PHE A 33 -22.55 -35.06 68.46
CA PHE A 33 -23.65 -34.43 67.77
C PHE A 33 -23.18 -33.46 66.70
N LEU A 34 -22.10 -32.73 66.99
CA LEU A 34 -21.48 -31.80 66.07
C LEU A 34 -20.82 -32.53 64.90
N LEU A 35 -20.14 -33.68 65.22
CA LEU A 35 -19.52 -34.56 64.19
C LEU A 35 -20.61 -35.25 63.33
N ALA A 36 -21.71 -35.70 63.93
CA ALA A 36 -22.87 -36.23 63.20
C ALA A 36 -23.52 -35.15 62.34
N ALA A 37 -23.68 -33.91 62.84
CA ALA A 37 -24.21 -32.80 62.07
C ALA A 37 -23.30 -32.41 60.89
N ILE A 38 -21.98 -32.44 61.11
CA ILE A 38 -20.99 -32.21 60.03
C ILE A 38 -21.04 -33.33 58.99
N LEU A 39 -21.15 -34.60 59.44
CA LEU A 39 -21.31 -35.72 58.55
C LEU A 39 -22.63 -35.64 57.71
N VAL A 40 -23.71 -35.28 58.31
CA VAL A 40 -25.00 -35.04 57.62
C VAL A 40 -24.88 -33.85 56.65
N LEU A 41 -24.21 -32.74 57.08
CA LEU A 41 -23.95 -31.61 56.22
C LEU A 41 -23.11 -32.00 55.02
N VAL A 42 -22.01 -32.78 55.20
CA VAL A 42 -21.15 -33.25 54.12
C VAL A 42 -21.89 -34.25 53.20
N ALA A 43 -22.77 -35.09 53.77
CA ALA A 43 -23.56 -36.06 53.01
C ALA A 43 -24.67 -35.42 52.15
N LEU A 44 -25.20 -34.27 52.58
CA LEU A 44 -26.25 -33.49 51.93
C LEU A 44 -25.66 -32.31 51.16
N TRP A 45 -24.32 -32.16 51.15
CA TRP A 45 -23.67 -31.00 50.52
C TRP A 45 -23.85 -31.06 49.02
N ASP A 46 -24.51 -30.05 48.43
CA ASP A 46 -24.65 -29.89 46.98
C ASP A 46 -24.12 -28.55 46.55
N TRP A 47 -23.06 -28.57 45.74
CA TRP A 47 -22.43 -27.35 45.18
C TRP A 47 -23.37 -26.53 44.31
N ASN A 48 -24.45 -27.18 43.78
CA ASN A 48 -25.47 -26.48 42.99
C ASN A 48 -26.20 -25.36 43.75
N TRP A 49 -26.19 -25.36 45.10
CA TRP A 49 -26.73 -24.26 45.89
C TRP A 49 -26.03 -22.89 45.63
N PHE A 50 -24.78 -22.94 45.14
CA PHE A 50 -24.02 -21.74 44.86
C PHE A 50 -24.23 -21.20 43.45
N LYS A 51 -24.91 -21.90 42.54
CA LYS A 51 -25.19 -21.42 41.17
C LYS A 51 -25.91 -20.07 41.20
N GLY A 52 -27.05 -20.00 41.86
CA GLY A 52 -27.85 -18.79 41.92
C GLY A 52 -27.12 -17.55 42.48
N PRO A 53 -26.35 -17.64 43.60
CA PRO A 53 -25.48 -16.58 44.03
C PRO A 53 -24.46 -16.14 43.01
N VAL A 54 -23.79 -17.08 42.30
CA VAL A 54 -22.80 -16.78 41.26
C VAL A 54 -23.47 -16.10 40.07
N GLU A 55 -24.56 -16.65 39.56
CA GLU A 55 -25.35 -16.08 38.44
C GLU A 55 -25.80 -14.65 38.75
N ARG A 56 -26.33 -14.39 39.94
CA ARG A 56 -26.70 -13.04 40.38
C ARG A 56 -25.51 -12.09 40.49
N ALA A 57 -24.38 -12.56 41.01
CA ALA A 57 -23.17 -11.75 41.11
C ALA A 57 -22.61 -11.36 39.76
N VAL A 58 -22.64 -12.25 38.80
CA VAL A 58 -22.24 -11.99 37.40
C VAL A 58 -23.22 -10.99 36.77
N GLN A 59 -24.52 -11.24 36.90
CA GLN A 59 -25.56 -10.33 36.39
C GLN A 59 -25.45 -8.93 36.94
N ALA A 60 -25.18 -8.79 38.24
CA ALA A 60 -25.03 -7.49 38.89
C ALA A 60 -23.78 -6.70 38.37
N ARG A 61 -22.70 -7.42 37.96
CA ARG A 61 -21.48 -6.81 37.46
C ARG A 61 -21.49 -6.54 35.97
N THR A 62 -22.09 -7.43 35.20
CA THR A 62 -22.06 -7.38 33.72
C THR A 62 -23.36 -6.88 33.10
N GLY A 63 -24.43 -6.85 33.84
CA GLY A 63 -25.80 -6.57 33.35
C GLY A 63 -26.37 -7.72 32.50
N ARG A 64 -25.71 -8.90 32.46
CA ARG A 64 -26.09 -10.04 31.61
C ARG A 64 -26.32 -11.30 32.42
N VAL A 65 -27.22 -12.12 31.93
CA VAL A 65 -27.58 -13.38 32.58
C VAL A 65 -26.51 -14.42 32.26
N LEU A 66 -25.95 -15.01 33.33
CA LEU A 66 -25.17 -16.24 33.26
C LEU A 66 -26.09 -17.37 33.69
N HIS A 67 -26.07 -18.49 32.98
CA HIS A 67 -26.74 -19.74 33.39
C HIS A 67 -25.72 -20.86 33.49
N ILE A 68 -25.76 -21.61 34.60
CA ILE A 68 -24.92 -22.78 34.88
C ILE A 68 -25.80 -23.97 35.06
N GLY A 69 -25.68 -24.99 34.20
CA GLY A 69 -26.47 -26.23 34.28
C GLY A 69 -26.14 -27.05 35.51
N ASN A 70 -24.85 -27.33 35.74
CA ASN A 70 -24.38 -28.07 36.91
C ASN A 70 -23.08 -27.43 37.45
N LEU A 71 -22.93 -27.38 38.77
CA LEU A 71 -21.73 -26.89 39.44
C LEU A 71 -21.25 -27.94 40.42
N ASP A 72 -19.99 -28.33 40.27
CA ASP A 72 -19.30 -29.29 41.13
C ASP A 72 -17.94 -28.75 41.55
N VAL A 73 -17.45 -29.09 42.76
CA VAL A 73 -16.17 -28.65 43.28
C VAL A 73 -15.44 -29.77 43.99
N ASP A 74 -14.33 -30.20 43.45
CA ASP A 74 -13.40 -31.09 44.09
C ASP A 74 -12.46 -30.31 45.01
N LEU A 75 -12.58 -30.54 46.31
CA LEU A 75 -11.77 -29.85 47.31
C LEU A 75 -10.41 -30.50 47.50
N GLY A 76 -9.32 -29.72 47.45
CA GLY A 76 -7.96 -30.14 47.64
C GLY A 76 -7.00 -28.99 47.95
N ARG A 77 -5.69 -29.24 47.90
CA ARG A 77 -4.68 -28.16 47.93
C ARG A 77 -4.79 -27.25 46.74
N THR A 78 -5.14 -27.84 45.59
CA THR A 78 -5.67 -27.22 44.39
C THR A 78 -7.10 -27.75 44.29
N SER A 79 -8.07 -26.88 44.38
CA SER A 79 -9.48 -27.23 44.16
C SER A 79 -9.89 -27.05 42.72
N THR A 80 -10.62 -28.00 42.15
CA THR A 80 -11.11 -27.95 40.80
C THR A 80 -12.59 -27.61 40.80
N ILE A 81 -12.97 -26.49 40.25
CA ILE A 81 -14.37 -26.05 40.05
C ILE A 81 -14.75 -26.50 38.64
N ARG A 82 -15.82 -27.33 38.52
CA ARG A 82 -16.40 -27.75 37.26
C ARG A 82 -17.79 -27.14 37.10
N ALA A 83 -17.98 -26.45 35.99
CA ALA A 83 -19.29 -25.94 35.63
C ALA A 83 -19.67 -26.49 34.25
N ASP A 84 -20.84 -27.16 34.16
CA ASP A 84 -21.35 -27.76 32.95
C ASP A 84 -22.51 -26.96 32.37
N ALA A 85 -22.68 -27.04 31.04
CA ALA A 85 -23.74 -26.38 30.28
C ALA A 85 -23.86 -24.89 30.60
N ILE A 86 -22.79 -24.16 30.40
CA ILE A 86 -22.69 -22.72 30.67
C ILE A 86 -23.23 -21.97 29.47
N THR A 87 -24.09 -20.96 29.71
CA THR A 87 -24.48 -19.98 28.74
C THR A 87 -24.38 -18.57 29.34
N PHE A 88 -23.94 -17.62 28.52
CA PHE A 88 -23.80 -16.22 28.88
C PHE A 88 -24.56 -15.36 27.88
N ALA A 89 -25.59 -14.68 28.34
CA ALA A 89 -26.51 -13.96 27.47
C ALA A 89 -25.82 -12.82 26.70
N ASN A 90 -26.29 -12.59 25.50
CA ASN A 90 -25.81 -11.54 24.60
C ASN A 90 -26.35 -10.16 25.00
N ALA A 91 -25.93 -9.12 24.28
CA ALA A 91 -26.49 -7.79 24.38
C ALA A 91 -27.95 -7.77 23.93
N SER A 92 -28.77 -6.91 24.53
CA SER A 92 -30.20 -6.81 24.21
C SER A 92 -30.49 -6.42 22.75
N TRP A 93 -29.54 -5.81 22.07
CA TRP A 93 -29.61 -5.43 20.66
C TRP A 93 -29.14 -6.52 19.71
N ALA A 94 -28.44 -7.55 20.21
CA ALA A 94 -27.90 -8.63 19.38
C ALA A 94 -28.99 -9.60 18.90
N LYS A 95 -28.76 -10.24 17.75
CA LYS A 95 -29.73 -11.17 17.17
C LYS A 95 -29.71 -12.56 17.81
N GLN A 96 -28.53 -12.98 18.25
CA GLN A 96 -28.38 -14.29 18.91
C GLN A 96 -28.55 -14.10 20.43
N PRO A 97 -29.25 -15.03 21.11
CA PRO A 97 -29.54 -14.88 22.53
C PRO A 97 -28.30 -15.00 23.41
N ASP A 98 -27.35 -15.85 23.02
CA ASP A 98 -26.14 -16.13 23.78
C ASP A 98 -24.92 -15.49 23.12
N MET A 99 -24.10 -14.79 23.92
CA MET A 99 -22.80 -14.29 23.52
C MET A 99 -21.73 -15.38 23.64
N ALA A 100 -21.80 -16.19 24.67
CA ALA A 100 -20.87 -17.28 24.90
C ALA A 100 -21.57 -18.50 25.47
N SER A 101 -21.12 -19.68 25.08
CA SER A 101 -21.51 -20.95 25.67
C SER A 101 -20.32 -21.88 25.78
N ALA A 102 -20.39 -22.85 26.70
CA ALA A 102 -19.44 -23.95 26.81
C ALA A 102 -20.12 -25.17 27.39
N ASP A 103 -19.76 -26.35 26.91
CA ASP A 103 -20.26 -27.58 27.49
C ASP A 103 -19.73 -27.77 28.89
N ARG A 104 -18.43 -27.43 29.08
CA ARG A 104 -17.78 -27.52 30.39
C ARG A 104 -16.67 -26.48 30.52
N VAL A 105 -16.61 -25.91 31.74
CA VAL A 105 -15.49 -25.07 32.20
C VAL A 105 -14.94 -25.69 33.47
N GLU A 106 -13.67 -26.07 33.45
CA GLU A 106 -12.94 -26.55 34.64
C GLU A 106 -11.89 -25.52 35.03
N ILE A 107 -11.88 -25.13 36.29
CA ILE A 107 -10.98 -24.11 36.83
C ILE A 107 -10.25 -24.69 38.05
N ASP A 108 -8.95 -24.85 37.95
CA ASP A 108 -8.10 -25.18 39.08
C ASP A 108 -7.77 -23.92 39.88
N VAL A 109 -8.02 -23.96 41.19
CA VAL A 109 -7.77 -22.81 42.10
C VAL A 109 -6.87 -23.26 43.26
N ARG A 110 -5.79 -22.51 43.50
CA ARG A 110 -4.98 -22.75 44.70
C ARG A 110 -5.62 -22.11 45.94
N VAL A 111 -5.99 -22.93 46.92
CA VAL A 111 -6.72 -22.50 48.12
C VAL A 111 -5.91 -21.58 49.01
N TRP A 112 -4.62 -21.89 49.28
CA TRP A 112 -3.78 -21.09 50.16
C TRP A 112 -3.55 -19.64 49.70
N PRO A 113 -3.21 -19.37 48.44
CA PRO A 113 -3.14 -18.00 47.90
C PRO A 113 -4.48 -17.27 47.94
N LEU A 114 -5.59 -17.98 47.70
CA LEU A 114 -6.95 -17.41 47.72
C LEU A 114 -7.26 -16.83 49.12
N LEU A 115 -6.94 -17.54 50.18
CA LEU A 115 -7.11 -17.08 51.57
C LEU A 115 -6.28 -15.83 51.92
N ARG A 116 -5.25 -15.52 51.11
CA ARG A 116 -4.41 -14.31 51.24
C ARG A 116 -4.77 -13.23 50.24
N GLY A 117 -5.92 -13.34 49.54
CA GLY A 117 -6.38 -12.36 48.58
C GLY A 117 -5.73 -12.44 47.19
N SER A 118 -4.92 -13.52 46.90
CA SER A 118 -4.33 -13.73 45.57
C SER A 118 -5.01 -14.91 44.89
N ILE A 119 -5.57 -14.66 43.70
CA ILE A 119 -6.26 -15.70 42.91
C ILE A 119 -5.24 -16.31 41.94
N GLN A 120 -4.83 -17.54 42.24
CA GLN A 120 -3.94 -18.31 41.38
C GLN A 120 -4.71 -19.46 40.74
N LEU A 121 -4.76 -19.45 39.40
CA LEU A 121 -5.41 -20.49 38.60
C LEU A 121 -4.33 -21.30 37.82
N PRO A 122 -3.91 -22.45 38.34
CA PRO A 122 -2.91 -23.29 37.67
C PRO A 122 -3.35 -23.74 36.28
N GLU A 123 -4.64 -24.08 36.11
CA GLU A 123 -5.19 -24.50 34.83
C GLU A 123 -6.65 -24.08 34.70
N VAL A 124 -7.02 -23.69 33.47
CA VAL A 124 -8.41 -23.54 33.05
C VAL A 124 -8.60 -24.37 31.79
N ARG A 125 -9.59 -25.26 31.80
CA ARG A 125 -9.96 -26.10 30.66
C ARG A 125 -11.35 -25.74 30.19
N LEU A 126 -11.47 -25.47 28.88
CA LEU A 126 -12.74 -25.16 28.22
C LEU A 126 -13.05 -26.25 27.21
N THR A 127 -14.21 -26.89 27.33
CA THR A 127 -14.69 -27.90 26.40
C THR A 127 -15.79 -27.31 25.54
N ARG A 128 -15.58 -27.31 24.24
CA ARG A 128 -16.45 -26.73 23.20
C ARG A 128 -16.95 -25.32 23.53
N PRO A 129 -16.06 -24.38 23.88
CA PRO A 129 -16.48 -23.01 24.03
C PRO A 129 -16.89 -22.45 22.66
N ASP A 130 -18.04 -21.77 22.61
CA ASP A 130 -18.54 -21.02 21.44
C ASP A 130 -18.75 -19.57 21.86
N VAL A 131 -18.04 -18.65 21.23
CA VAL A 131 -18.05 -17.22 21.59
C VAL A 131 -18.38 -16.38 20.36
N LEU A 132 -19.42 -15.56 20.46
CA LEU A 132 -19.82 -14.58 19.45
C LEU A 132 -19.40 -13.17 19.89
N LEU A 133 -18.53 -12.55 19.12
CA LEU A 133 -18.22 -11.13 19.22
C LEU A 133 -18.97 -10.38 18.11
N GLU A 134 -19.85 -9.45 18.49
CA GLU A 134 -20.70 -8.72 17.55
C GLU A 134 -20.56 -7.21 17.80
N THR A 135 -20.31 -6.44 16.73
CA THR A 135 -20.32 -4.97 16.79
C THR A 135 -21.75 -4.44 16.80
N ALA A 136 -21.97 -3.32 17.50
CA ALA A 136 -23.28 -2.70 17.53
C ALA A 136 -23.75 -2.24 16.14
N PRO A 137 -25.08 -2.20 15.91
CA PRO A 137 -25.64 -1.78 14.62
C PRO A 137 -25.37 -0.33 14.24
N ARG A 138 -25.00 0.52 15.21
CA ARG A 138 -24.66 1.92 14.98
C ARG A 138 -23.17 2.13 15.16
N LYS A 139 -22.56 2.89 14.25
CA LYS A 139 -21.14 3.23 14.32
C LYS A 139 -20.87 4.05 15.59
N GLY A 140 -19.90 3.58 16.38
CA GLY A 140 -19.48 4.25 17.63
C GLY A 140 -20.13 3.68 18.90
N ASP A 141 -21.19 2.87 18.80
CA ASP A 141 -21.73 2.16 19.94
C ASP A 141 -20.81 0.98 20.33
N PRO A 142 -20.75 0.62 21.63
CA PRO A 142 -19.89 -0.46 22.12
C PRO A 142 -20.34 -1.83 21.59
N GLY A 143 -19.37 -2.71 21.32
CA GLY A 143 -19.64 -4.09 20.95
C GLY A 143 -20.22 -4.92 22.09
N ASN A 144 -20.69 -6.13 21.78
CA ASN A 144 -21.28 -7.01 22.79
C ASN A 144 -20.28 -7.46 23.88
N TRP A 145 -19.00 -7.30 23.67
CA TRP A 145 -17.90 -7.61 24.61
C TRP A 145 -17.53 -6.45 25.55
N ASP A 146 -18.09 -5.28 25.38
CA ASP A 146 -17.66 -4.05 26.04
C ASP A 146 -18.37 -3.82 27.41
N PHE A 147 -18.74 -4.92 28.07
CA PHE A 147 -19.43 -4.92 29.36
C PHE A 147 -18.48 -4.94 30.57
N LEU A 148 -17.19 -5.22 30.34
CA LEU A 148 -16.21 -5.34 31.42
C LEU A 148 -15.69 -4.01 31.94
N GLY A 149 -15.98 -2.89 31.26
CA GLY A 149 -15.52 -1.56 31.65
C GLY A 149 -14.00 -1.51 31.95
N ASN A 150 -13.46 -0.33 32.17
CA ASN A 150 -12.08 -0.19 32.67
C ASN A 150 -12.03 -0.50 34.20
N SER A 151 -12.29 -1.74 34.60
CA SER A 151 -12.13 -2.17 36.00
C SER A 151 -10.64 -2.36 36.33
N THR A 152 -9.97 -1.25 36.62
CA THR A 152 -8.61 -1.19 37.16
C THR A 152 -8.59 -1.44 38.68
N GLY A 153 -9.26 -2.46 39.17
CA GLY A 153 -9.33 -2.72 40.60
C GLY A 153 -9.74 -4.15 40.92
N GLY A 154 -8.87 -5.09 40.75
CA GLY A 154 -9.10 -6.49 41.12
C GLY A 154 -7.83 -7.18 41.60
N ALA A 155 -7.97 -8.18 42.49
CA ALA A 155 -6.89 -9.06 42.87
C ALA A 155 -6.12 -9.56 41.64
N SER A 156 -4.81 -9.60 41.70
CA SER A 156 -3.95 -10.08 40.58
C SER A 156 -4.34 -11.51 40.23
N LEU A 157 -5.02 -11.68 39.10
CA LEU A 157 -5.41 -12.98 38.56
C LEU A 157 -4.16 -13.58 37.89
N GLN A 158 -3.60 -14.63 38.45
CA GLN A 158 -2.48 -15.35 37.87
C GLN A 158 -2.99 -16.68 37.30
N LEU A 159 -3.08 -16.75 35.99
CA LEU A 159 -3.51 -17.92 35.27
C LEU A 159 -2.28 -18.49 34.53
N LYS A 160 -1.99 -19.81 34.70
CA LYS A 160 -0.76 -20.42 34.14
C LYS A 160 -0.99 -21.21 32.85
N ARG A 161 -2.09 -21.95 32.72
CA ARG A 161 -2.37 -22.79 31.56
C ARG A 161 -3.83 -22.68 31.13
N LEU A 162 -4.05 -22.52 29.82
CA LEU A 162 -5.38 -22.62 29.20
C LEU A 162 -5.39 -23.81 28.25
N HIS A 163 -6.36 -24.66 28.43
CA HIS A 163 -6.66 -25.77 27.52
C HIS A 163 -8.01 -25.53 26.86
N ILE A 164 -8.06 -25.60 25.55
CA ILE A 164 -9.30 -25.42 24.76
C ILE A 164 -9.48 -26.65 23.89
N ASP A 165 -10.60 -27.35 24.09
CA ASP A 165 -11.05 -28.47 23.27
C ASP A 165 -12.16 -27.99 22.35
N ASP A 166 -11.95 -28.02 21.03
CA ASP A 166 -12.92 -27.66 19.98
C ASP A 166 -13.64 -26.32 20.20
N GLY A 167 -12.87 -25.26 20.48
CA GLY A 167 -13.40 -23.91 20.67
C GLY A 167 -13.75 -23.26 19.34
N ARG A 168 -14.81 -22.46 19.34
CA ARG A 168 -15.23 -21.61 18.23
C ARG A 168 -15.35 -20.17 18.67
N LEU A 169 -14.78 -19.26 17.84
CA LEU A 169 -14.94 -17.84 17.97
C LEU A 169 -15.52 -17.28 16.68
N GLN A 170 -16.65 -16.58 16.75
CA GLN A 170 -17.22 -15.86 15.63
C GLN A 170 -17.13 -14.37 15.86
N PHE A 171 -16.68 -13.63 14.85
CA PHE A 171 -16.69 -12.18 14.84
C PHE A 171 -17.63 -11.67 13.74
N LEU A 172 -18.64 -10.88 14.13
CA LEU A 172 -19.63 -10.29 13.26
C LEU A 172 -19.55 -8.76 13.31
N ASP A 173 -19.38 -8.15 12.15
CA ASP A 173 -19.56 -6.71 11.95
C ASP A 173 -20.40 -6.47 10.70
N ALA A 174 -21.68 -6.20 10.91
CA ALA A 174 -22.62 -5.98 9.83
C ALA A 174 -22.34 -4.70 9.04
N LEU A 175 -21.77 -3.67 9.69
CA LEU A 175 -21.46 -2.39 9.05
C LEU A 175 -20.31 -2.53 8.06
N SER A 176 -19.30 -3.31 8.42
CA SER A 176 -18.15 -3.59 7.55
C SER A 176 -18.32 -4.84 6.69
N ARG A 177 -19.48 -5.54 6.75
CA ARG A 177 -19.72 -6.82 6.06
C ARG A 177 -18.66 -7.87 6.41
N THR A 178 -18.30 -7.95 7.69
CA THR A 178 -17.34 -8.92 8.22
C THR A 178 -18.06 -10.01 8.98
N ASP A 179 -17.81 -11.28 8.61
CA ASP A 179 -18.23 -12.49 9.31
C ASP A 179 -17.09 -13.50 9.26
N ILE A 180 -16.38 -13.66 10.38
CA ILE A 180 -15.22 -14.53 10.50
C ILE A 180 -15.50 -15.56 11.59
N ARG A 181 -15.28 -16.83 11.27
CA ARG A 181 -15.32 -17.95 12.21
C ARG A 181 -13.93 -18.51 12.37
N VAL A 182 -13.50 -18.64 13.62
CA VAL A 182 -12.19 -19.16 13.99
C VAL A 182 -12.37 -20.36 14.89
N ASP A 183 -11.90 -21.51 14.44
CA ASP A 183 -11.78 -22.71 15.24
C ASP A 183 -10.46 -22.62 16.03
N VAL A 184 -10.52 -22.85 17.35
CA VAL A 184 -9.39 -22.73 18.27
C VAL A 184 -9.27 -24.04 19.05
N ARG A 185 -8.07 -24.61 19.07
CA ARG A 185 -7.81 -25.84 19.85
C ARG A 185 -6.41 -25.80 20.44
N SER A 186 -6.23 -26.43 21.59
CA SER A 186 -4.94 -26.66 22.18
C SER A 186 -4.15 -27.71 21.40
N GLY A 187 -2.91 -27.41 21.08
CA GLY A 187 -1.97 -28.36 20.50
C GLY A 187 -1.25 -29.19 21.57
N GLN A 188 -0.32 -30.02 21.16
CA GLN A 188 0.51 -30.78 22.09
C GLN A 188 1.62 -29.85 22.65
N PRO A 189 1.83 -29.82 23.99
CA PRO A 189 2.91 -29.06 24.57
C PRO A 189 4.28 -29.65 24.17
N LYS A 190 5.25 -28.78 23.92
CA LYS A 190 6.62 -29.20 23.55
C LYS A 190 7.37 -29.89 24.71
N GLN A 191 6.97 -29.60 25.93
CA GLN A 191 7.51 -30.21 27.19
C GLN A 191 6.34 -30.52 28.10
N ALA A 192 6.45 -31.54 28.95
CA ALA A 192 5.34 -32.01 29.79
C ALA A 192 4.72 -30.94 30.70
N ASP A 193 5.54 -29.96 31.15
CA ASP A 193 5.12 -28.89 32.06
C ASP A 193 4.87 -27.55 31.34
N ALA A 194 5.05 -27.50 30.01
CA ALA A 194 4.78 -26.28 29.23
C ALA A 194 3.27 -26.11 28.95
N ALA A 195 2.84 -24.85 28.85
CA ALA A 195 1.49 -24.56 28.41
C ALA A 195 1.30 -24.98 26.94
N PRO A 196 0.17 -25.60 26.57
CA PRO A 196 -0.07 -26.04 25.20
C PRO A 196 -0.22 -24.83 24.29
N PRO A 197 0.34 -24.86 23.05
CA PRO A 197 0.11 -23.82 22.06
C PRO A 197 -1.37 -23.84 21.62
N LEU A 198 -1.93 -22.69 21.29
CA LEU A 198 -3.25 -22.62 20.65
C LEU A 198 -3.07 -22.65 19.14
N LEU A 199 -3.76 -23.57 18.47
CA LEU A 199 -3.87 -23.63 17.03
C LEU A 199 -5.15 -22.92 16.61
N VAL A 200 -5.04 -22.04 15.64
CA VAL A 200 -6.16 -21.25 15.12
C VAL A 200 -6.35 -21.51 13.63
N GLN A 201 -7.60 -21.68 13.21
CA GLN A 201 -7.98 -21.79 11.82
C GLN A 201 -9.27 -21.01 11.58
N GLY A 202 -9.17 -19.94 10.79
CA GLY A 202 -10.28 -19.05 10.50
C GLY A 202 -10.72 -19.09 9.04
N LYS A 203 -12.01 -18.81 8.82
CA LYS A 203 -12.61 -18.63 7.49
C LYS A 203 -13.80 -17.70 7.57
N GLY A 204 -14.15 -17.11 6.44
CA GLY A 204 -15.32 -16.22 6.36
C GLY A 204 -15.11 -15.09 5.37
N HIS A 205 -15.57 -13.90 5.75
CA HIS A 205 -15.43 -12.68 4.96
C HIS A 205 -14.89 -11.55 5.83
N TRP A 206 -13.92 -10.83 5.30
CA TRP A 206 -13.40 -9.58 5.88
C TRP A 206 -13.76 -8.43 4.94
N GLN A 207 -14.59 -7.51 5.41
CA GLN A 207 -15.11 -6.38 4.61
C GLN A 207 -15.70 -6.82 3.26
N GLY A 208 -16.41 -7.96 3.26
CA GLY A 208 -17.02 -8.55 2.08
C GLY A 208 -16.09 -9.39 1.21
N ASN A 209 -14.78 -9.42 1.48
CA ASN A 209 -13.81 -10.24 0.76
C ASN A 209 -13.64 -11.62 1.42
N PRO A 210 -13.45 -12.70 0.66
CA PRO A 210 -13.15 -14.00 1.22
C PRO A 210 -11.93 -13.94 2.14
N PHE A 211 -12.06 -14.51 3.35
CA PHE A 211 -11.02 -14.48 4.37
C PHE A 211 -10.68 -15.89 4.83
N THR A 212 -9.37 -16.16 4.99
CA THR A 212 -8.86 -17.36 5.65
C THR A 212 -7.72 -16.99 6.59
N LEU A 213 -7.61 -17.70 7.72
CA LEU A 213 -6.57 -17.53 8.72
C LEU A 213 -6.08 -18.89 9.17
N ARG A 214 -4.78 -19.06 9.33
CA ARG A 214 -4.17 -20.23 9.94
C ARG A 214 -3.01 -19.75 10.81
N GLY A 215 -2.76 -20.49 11.90
CA GLY A 215 -1.58 -20.17 12.70
C GLY A 215 -1.58 -20.86 14.03
N GLY A 216 -0.62 -20.48 14.84
CA GLY A 216 -0.47 -20.90 16.20
C GLY A 216 -0.06 -19.73 17.09
N THR A 217 -0.50 -19.80 18.31
CA THR A 217 -0.14 -18.83 19.34
C THR A 217 0.28 -19.58 20.59
N GLU A 218 1.08 -18.97 21.44
CA GLU A 218 1.29 -19.51 22.78
C GLU A 218 0.00 -19.43 23.59
N SER A 219 -0.09 -20.15 24.70
CA SER A 219 -1.27 -20.06 25.57
C SER A 219 -1.45 -18.64 26.09
N PRO A 220 -2.65 -18.04 25.97
CA PRO A 220 -2.86 -16.64 26.33
C PRO A 220 -2.67 -16.32 27.83
N LEU A 221 -2.33 -17.28 28.64
CA LEU A 221 -2.37 -17.19 30.09
C LEU A 221 -1.00 -16.98 30.74
N GLU A 222 0.08 -17.15 30.01
CA GLU A 222 1.40 -16.66 30.42
C GLU A 222 1.55 -15.14 30.25
N LEU A 223 0.44 -14.47 29.88
CA LEU A 223 0.36 -13.10 29.39
C LEU A 223 0.30 -12.02 30.47
N THR A 224 0.09 -12.38 31.68
CA THR A 224 0.15 -11.42 32.81
C THR A 224 1.56 -11.18 33.32
N ASP A 225 2.53 -11.88 32.74
CA ASP A 225 3.93 -11.69 33.06
C ASP A 225 4.60 -10.86 31.97
N SER A 226 4.94 -9.61 32.30
CA SER A 226 5.65 -8.69 31.39
C SER A 226 7.02 -9.22 30.95
N ASP A 227 7.58 -10.20 31.68
CA ASP A 227 8.88 -10.78 31.41
C ASP A 227 8.82 -11.95 30.40
N HIS A 228 7.60 -12.44 30.07
CA HIS A 228 7.38 -13.51 29.10
C HIS A 228 6.42 -13.06 28.00
N PRO A 229 6.91 -12.41 26.93
CA PRO A 229 6.07 -11.93 25.84
C PRO A 229 5.45 -13.10 25.06
N PHE A 230 4.16 -12.96 24.77
CA PHE A 230 3.32 -13.94 24.05
C PHE A 230 3.66 -14.02 22.56
N ARG A 231 4.04 -15.19 22.07
CA ARG A 231 4.42 -15.39 20.68
C ARG A 231 3.22 -15.76 19.82
N ILE A 232 3.18 -15.18 18.62
CA ILE A 232 2.21 -15.51 17.60
C ILE A 232 2.89 -15.79 16.26
N HIS A 233 2.27 -16.66 15.48
CA HIS A 233 2.57 -16.86 14.07
C HIS A 233 1.25 -17.09 13.34
N LEU A 234 0.85 -16.12 12.51
CA LEU A 234 -0.42 -16.11 11.80
C LEU A 234 -0.19 -15.92 10.31
N ASP A 235 -0.85 -16.71 9.50
CA ASP A 235 -0.91 -16.63 8.04
C ASP A 235 -2.37 -16.38 7.65
N GLY A 236 -2.64 -15.25 7.01
CA GLY A 236 -3.98 -14.82 6.64
C GLY A 236 -4.08 -14.39 5.17
N ARG A 237 -5.25 -14.62 4.58
CA ARG A 237 -5.59 -14.13 3.25
C ARG A 237 -6.94 -13.43 3.30
N ALA A 238 -7.01 -12.27 2.64
CA ALA A 238 -8.24 -11.53 2.44
C ALA A 238 -8.31 -11.06 0.99
N GLY A 239 -9.25 -11.61 0.21
CA GLY A 239 -9.28 -11.39 -1.24
C GLY A 239 -7.97 -11.85 -1.90
N ALA A 240 -7.35 -10.96 -2.68
CA ALA A 240 -6.05 -11.20 -3.34
C ALA A 240 -4.83 -10.89 -2.43
N THR A 241 -5.05 -10.34 -1.23
CA THR A 241 -3.98 -9.96 -0.30
C THR A 241 -3.64 -11.12 0.64
N HIS A 242 -2.35 -11.40 0.81
CA HIS A 242 -1.78 -12.36 1.73
C HIS A 242 -0.93 -11.64 2.78
N ALA A 243 -1.13 -11.95 4.04
CA ALA A 243 -0.42 -11.35 5.16
C ALA A 243 0.09 -12.43 6.12
N VAL A 244 1.37 -12.32 6.52
CA VAL A 244 1.98 -13.17 7.54
C VAL A 244 2.46 -12.29 8.67
N ALA A 245 2.01 -12.58 9.89
CA ALA A 245 2.41 -11.88 11.10
C ALA A 245 3.12 -12.84 12.06
N SER A 246 4.28 -12.47 12.55
CA SER A 246 5.02 -13.23 13.57
C SER A 246 5.69 -12.29 14.56
N GLY A 247 5.73 -12.67 15.83
CA GLY A 247 6.37 -11.86 16.86
C GLY A 247 5.74 -12.05 18.22
N THR A 248 5.85 -11.03 19.05
CA THR A 248 5.41 -11.07 20.44
C THR A 248 4.40 -9.99 20.75
N LEU A 249 3.37 -10.33 21.51
CA LEU A 249 2.37 -9.42 22.05
C LEU A 249 2.59 -9.25 23.54
N THR A 250 2.58 -8.03 24.03
CA THR A 250 2.71 -7.76 25.48
C THR A 250 1.36 -7.94 26.20
N ASN A 251 0.24 -7.72 25.52
CA ASN A 251 -1.10 -7.95 26.04
C ASN A 251 -2.08 -8.29 24.90
N PRO A 252 -2.39 -9.57 24.66
CA PRO A 252 -3.26 -9.98 23.55
C PRO A 252 -4.74 -9.65 23.77
N PHE A 253 -5.17 -9.39 25.01
CA PHE A 253 -6.53 -8.93 25.29
C PHE A 253 -6.72 -7.44 24.97
N GLN A 254 -5.62 -6.71 24.78
CA GLN A 254 -5.58 -5.32 24.37
C GLN A 254 -4.73 -5.18 23.12
N LEU A 255 -5.23 -5.64 21.96
CA LEU A 255 -4.57 -5.49 20.65
C LEU A 255 -4.33 -4.02 20.24
N ARG A 256 -4.29 -3.12 21.21
CA ARG A 256 -4.03 -1.69 21.02
C ARG A 256 -2.55 -1.37 20.89
N VAL A 257 -1.68 -2.23 21.43
CA VAL A 257 -0.23 -2.06 21.38
C VAL A 257 0.42 -3.39 21.01
N PHE A 258 1.13 -3.43 19.89
CA PHE A 258 1.92 -4.60 19.48
C PHE A 258 3.09 -4.20 18.58
N ASP A 259 4.02 -5.13 18.43
CA ASP A 259 5.21 -5.02 17.61
C ASP A 259 5.50 -6.37 16.95
N LEU A 260 5.27 -6.48 15.66
CA LEU A 260 5.30 -7.73 14.91
C LEU A 260 6.15 -7.62 13.65
N GLN A 261 6.86 -8.68 13.30
CA GLN A 261 7.35 -8.87 11.95
C GLN A 261 6.14 -9.16 11.04
N PHE A 262 6.01 -8.40 9.98
CA PHE A 262 4.83 -8.45 9.11
C PHE A 262 5.25 -8.49 7.65
N ALA A 263 4.81 -9.53 6.95
CA ALA A 263 4.95 -9.65 5.51
C ALA A 263 3.60 -9.48 4.84
N LEU A 264 3.55 -8.69 3.77
CA LEU A 264 2.35 -8.36 3.02
C LEU A 264 2.62 -8.55 1.53
N SER A 265 1.77 -9.29 0.83
CA SER A 265 1.88 -9.50 -0.60
C SER A 265 0.52 -9.58 -1.28
N GLY A 266 0.47 -9.26 -2.56
CA GLY A 266 -0.77 -9.27 -3.34
C GLY A 266 -0.55 -8.96 -4.80
N GLN A 267 -1.63 -8.91 -5.55
CA GLN A 267 -1.61 -8.67 -7.00
C GLN A 267 -1.68 -7.18 -7.35
N ASP A 268 -2.23 -6.35 -6.46
CA ASP A 268 -2.39 -4.92 -6.65
C ASP A 268 -2.49 -4.22 -5.27
N LEU A 269 -1.75 -3.15 -5.04
CA LEU A 269 -1.84 -2.34 -3.82
C LEU A 269 -3.22 -1.65 -3.68
N ALA A 270 -3.93 -1.44 -4.78
CA ALA A 270 -5.29 -0.89 -4.74
C ALA A 270 -6.29 -1.81 -4.02
N ASP A 271 -6.00 -3.12 -3.91
CA ASP A 271 -6.80 -4.09 -3.15
C ASP A 271 -6.76 -3.84 -1.63
N LEU A 272 -5.81 -3.04 -1.15
CA LEU A 272 -5.75 -2.64 0.26
C LEU A 272 -6.86 -1.65 0.64
N TYR A 273 -7.43 -0.93 -0.32
CA TYR A 273 -8.49 0.05 -0.03
C TYR A 273 -9.75 -0.59 0.60
N PRO A 274 -10.35 -1.65 0.01
CA PRO A 274 -11.50 -2.30 0.61
C PRO A 274 -11.16 -3.06 1.91
N LEU A 275 -9.87 -3.39 2.15
CA LEU A 275 -9.46 -4.16 3.33
C LEU A 275 -9.04 -3.28 4.51
N LEU A 276 -8.38 -2.15 4.24
CA LEU A 276 -7.74 -1.30 5.26
C LEU A 276 -8.17 0.17 5.18
N GLY A 277 -8.88 0.58 4.12
CA GLY A 277 -9.24 1.97 3.88
C GLY A 277 -8.08 2.84 3.34
N ILE A 278 -6.96 2.23 2.96
CA ILE A 278 -5.78 2.95 2.44
C ILE A 278 -5.93 3.11 0.92
N ALA A 279 -6.15 4.32 0.46
CA ALA A 279 -6.35 4.62 -0.97
C ALA A 279 -5.01 4.76 -1.69
N ILE A 280 -4.50 3.65 -2.20
CA ILE A 280 -3.30 3.59 -3.04
C ILE A 280 -3.74 3.43 -4.51
N PRO A 281 -3.02 4.05 -5.48
CA PRO A 281 -3.25 3.79 -6.91
C PRO A 281 -3.01 2.32 -7.27
N PRO A 282 -3.59 1.85 -8.39
CA PRO A 282 -3.26 0.53 -8.93
C PRO A 282 -1.75 0.34 -9.12
N SER A 283 -1.26 -0.84 -8.82
CA SER A 283 0.16 -1.21 -8.90
C SER A 283 0.34 -2.59 -9.52
N PRO A 284 1.53 -2.93 -10.01
CA PRO A 284 1.90 -4.32 -10.25
C PRO A 284 1.88 -5.17 -8.96
N PRO A 285 2.03 -6.51 -9.07
CA PRO A 285 2.16 -7.39 -7.91
C PRO A 285 3.24 -6.93 -6.93
N TYR A 286 2.97 -7.09 -5.65
CA TYR A 286 3.86 -6.61 -4.60
C TYR A 286 4.15 -7.65 -3.53
N ALA A 287 5.33 -7.52 -2.91
CA ALA A 287 5.74 -8.29 -1.72
C ALA A 287 6.62 -7.42 -0.83
N LEU A 288 6.14 -7.11 0.36
CA LEU A 288 6.77 -6.22 1.33
C LEU A 288 6.98 -6.97 2.65
N ASN A 289 8.07 -6.70 3.34
CA ASN A 289 8.38 -7.27 4.65
C ASN A 289 8.96 -6.18 5.55
N GLY A 290 8.45 -6.05 6.76
CA GLY A 290 8.87 -5.03 7.70
C GLY A 290 8.30 -5.27 9.10
N ARG A 291 8.41 -4.25 9.95
CA ARG A 291 7.98 -4.29 11.32
C ARG A 291 6.68 -3.49 11.50
N LEU A 292 5.60 -4.19 11.81
CA LEU A 292 4.29 -3.57 12.04
C LEU A 292 4.11 -3.31 13.52
N LYS A 293 3.93 -2.05 13.88
CA LYS A 293 3.62 -1.60 15.24
C LYS A 293 2.25 -0.94 15.25
N ARG A 294 1.55 -1.10 16.34
CA ARG A 294 0.32 -0.37 16.61
C ARG A 294 0.40 0.29 17.98
N ASP A 295 -0.03 1.53 18.04
CA ASP A 295 -0.25 2.28 19.26
C ASP A 295 -1.61 3.00 19.14
N HIS A 296 -2.65 2.41 19.76
CA HIS A 296 -4.05 2.85 19.67
C HIS A 296 -4.54 2.95 18.22
N ASP A 297 -4.73 4.15 17.70
CA ASP A 297 -5.23 4.43 16.35
C ASP A 297 -4.10 4.66 15.32
N ILE A 298 -2.84 4.55 15.77
CA ILE A 298 -1.66 4.76 14.94
C ILE A 298 -1.04 3.42 14.59
N TRP A 299 -0.96 3.15 13.29
CA TRP A 299 -0.28 2.00 12.72
C TRP A 299 1.02 2.45 12.06
N ARG A 300 2.13 1.80 12.40
CA ARG A 300 3.46 2.06 11.81
C ARG A 300 3.98 0.81 11.15
N TYR A 301 4.34 0.92 9.89
CA TYR A 301 5.07 -0.13 9.18
C TYR A 301 6.48 0.38 8.95
N GLU A 302 7.39 -0.06 9.80
CA GLU A 302 8.74 0.48 9.93
C GLU A 302 9.77 -0.40 9.24
N GLN A 303 10.80 0.24 8.66
CA GLN A 303 11.94 -0.41 8.02
C GLN A 303 11.52 -1.51 7.05
N PHE A 304 10.39 -1.31 6.39
CA PHE A 304 9.95 -2.28 5.42
C PHE A 304 10.82 -2.23 4.18
N THR A 305 10.99 -3.38 3.55
CA THR A 305 11.66 -3.56 2.27
C THR A 305 10.88 -4.57 1.45
N GLY A 306 11.00 -4.48 0.12
CA GLY A 306 10.37 -5.43 -0.78
C GLY A 306 10.36 -4.96 -2.20
N LYS A 307 9.37 -5.42 -2.95
CA LYS A 307 9.20 -5.13 -4.37
C LYS A 307 7.76 -4.73 -4.66
N VAL A 308 7.61 -3.85 -5.63
CA VAL A 308 6.35 -3.52 -6.30
C VAL A 308 6.65 -3.57 -7.79
N GLY A 309 6.14 -4.58 -8.50
CA GLY A 309 6.58 -4.86 -9.86
C GLY A 309 8.06 -5.22 -9.92
N ASP A 310 8.79 -4.51 -10.75
CA ASP A 310 10.22 -4.65 -10.94
C ASP A 310 11.03 -3.62 -10.12
N SER A 311 10.34 -2.70 -9.44
CA SER A 311 10.90 -1.73 -8.52
C SER A 311 11.18 -2.35 -7.14
N ASP A 312 12.31 -1.97 -6.53
CA ASP A 312 12.47 -2.13 -5.10
C ASP A 312 11.82 -0.96 -4.35
N LEU A 313 11.25 -1.26 -3.19
CA LEU A 313 10.61 -0.27 -2.35
C LEU A 313 10.93 -0.54 -0.88
N GLY A 314 11.38 0.49 -0.18
CA GLY A 314 11.61 0.43 1.25
C GLY A 314 11.25 1.74 1.93
N GLY A 315 11.24 1.73 3.27
CA GLY A 315 10.97 2.93 4.04
C GLY A 315 10.17 2.73 5.29
N ASN A 316 9.45 3.79 5.67
CA ASN A 316 8.58 3.83 6.84
C ASN A 316 7.24 4.43 6.44
N LEU A 317 6.17 3.85 6.99
CA LEU A 317 4.80 4.28 6.75
C LEU A 317 4.07 4.38 8.10
N GLN A 318 3.31 5.44 8.30
CA GLN A 318 2.42 5.62 9.43
C GLN A 318 1.00 5.89 8.91
N PHE A 319 0.01 5.21 9.49
CA PHE A 319 -1.39 5.37 9.15
C PHE A 319 -2.20 5.61 10.42
N GLU A 320 -2.89 6.75 10.47
CA GLU A 320 -3.70 7.19 11.60
C GLU A 320 -5.18 7.12 11.24
N VAL A 321 -5.99 6.42 12.06
CA VAL A 321 -7.42 6.17 11.78
C VAL A 321 -8.39 6.95 12.68
N GLY A 322 -7.92 7.56 13.77
CA GLY A 322 -8.77 8.22 14.79
C GLY A 322 -9.23 9.64 14.46
N GLY A 323 -8.81 10.23 13.34
CA GLY A 323 -9.16 11.61 12.97
C GLY A 323 -10.46 11.72 12.15
N ALA A 324 -10.80 12.94 11.75
CA ALA A 324 -11.95 13.21 10.85
C ALA A 324 -11.80 12.49 9.51
N ARG A 325 -10.57 12.35 9.01
CA ARG A 325 -10.16 11.51 7.90
C ARG A 325 -8.91 10.73 8.28
N PRO A 326 -8.75 9.49 7.79
CA PRO A 326 -7.50 8.76 7.93
C PRO A 326 -6.34 9.54 7.30
N ARG A 327 -5.16 9.47 7.92
CA ARG A 327 -3.95 10.14 7.43
C ARG A 327 -2.83 9.13 7.19
N LEU A 328 -2.24 9.16 6.02
CA LEU A 328 -1.06 8.40 5.64
C LEU A 328 0.17 9.33 5.66
N THR A 329 1.21 8.97 6.41
CA THR A 329 2.52 9.61 6.33
C THR A 329 3.54 8.57 5.93
N ALA A 330 4.36 8.84 4.89
CA ALA A 330 5.36 7.88 4.44
C ALA A 330 6.65 8.55 4.02
N THR A 331 7.77 7.87 4.30
CA THR A 331 9.09 8.18 3.73
C THR A 331 9.57 6.93 3.02
N LEU A 332 9.65 7.01 1.70
CA LEU A 332 9.92 5.90 0.80
C LEU A 332 11.27 6.10 0.10
N GLU A 333 11.94 5.01 -0.18
CA GLU A 333 13.20 4.97 -0.90
C GLU A 333 13.22 3.79 -1.86
N SER A 334 13.69 4.04 -3.10
CA SER A 334 13.95 3.02 -4.11
C SER A 334 15.39 3.17 -4.61
N LYS A 335 16.16 2.09 -4.51
CA LYS A 335 17.50 2.05 -5.12
C LYS A 335 17.38 1.93 -6.64
N ARG A 336 16.40 1.16 -7.09
CA ARG A 336 16.00 0.98 -8.47
C ARG A 336 14.48 1.11 -8.59
N LEU A 337 14.03 2.10 -9.30
CA LEU A 337 12.62 2.33 -9.64
C LEU A 337 12.41 2.00 -11.12
N ASP A 338 11.47 1.13 -11.43
CA ASP A 338 10.98 0.97 -12.78
C ASP A 338 9.89 1.99 -13.06
N PHE A 339 10.06 2.81 -14.10
CA PHE A 339 9.12 3.91 -14.36
C PHE A 339 7.74 3.41 -14.76
N ASP A 340 7.68 2.26 -15.38
CA ASP A 340 6.44 1.64 -15.83
C ASP A 340 5.56 1.16 -14.65
N ASP A 341 6.16 0.86 -13.50
CA ASP A 341 5.43 0.53 -12.25
C ASP A 341 4.62 1.72 -11.71
N LEU A 342 4.98 2.96 -12.12
CA LEU A 342 4.25 4.18 -11.75
C LEU A 342 3.04 4.46 -12.64
N ALA A 343 2.77 3.64 -13.64
CA ALA A 343 1.68 3.87 -14.61
C ALA A 343 0.31 4.06 -13.96
N GLY A 344 0.05 3.35 -12.85
CA GLY A 344 -1.20 3.50 -12.08
C GLY A 344 -1.43 4.90 -11.51
N PHE A 345 -0.38 5.67 -11.23
CA PHE A 345 -0.49 7.06 -10.75
C PHE A 345 -1.02 8.02 -11.83
N VAL A 346 -0.80 7.70 -13.08
CA VAL A 346 -1.29 8.49 -14.23
C VAL A 346 -2.50 7.87 -14.91
N GLY A 347 -3.05 6.79 -14.35
CA GLY A 347 -4.22 6.11 -14.90
C GLY A 347 -3.91 5.32 -16.18
N ALA A 348 -2.65 4.88 -16.34
CA ALA A 348 -2.21 3.99 -17.40
C ALA A 348 -2.00 2.56 -16.86
N PRO A 349 -2.17 1.51 -17.67
CA PRO A 349 -1.72 0.18 -17.29
C PRO A 349 -0.18 0.12 -17.32
N PRO A 350 0.45 -0.73 -16.49
CA PRO A 350 1.89 -0.99 -16.60
C PRO A 350 2.21 -1.62 -17.95
N LYS A 351 3.45 -1.50 -18.41
CA LYS A 351 3.93 -2.28 -19.57
C LYS A 351 3.88 -3.77 -19.28
N THR A 352 3.69 -4.59 -20.30
CA THR A 352 3.44 -6.04 -20.16
C THR A 352 4.23 -6.87 -21.15
N GLY A 353 5.29 -6.34 -21.72
CA GLY A 353 6.17 -7.02 -22.66
C GLY A 353 7.47 -7.52 -22.01
N GLY A 354 8.10 -8.54 -22.59
CA GLY A 354 9.37 -9.07 -22.09
C GLY A 354 9.27 -9.67 -20.69
N ASP A 355 10.16 -9.23 -19.80
CA ASP A 355 10.27 -9.71 -18.41
C ASP A 355 9.46 -8.86 -17.41
N GLU A 356 8.55 -8.00 -17.88
CA GLU A 356 7.77 -7.08 -17.05
C GLU A 356 6.77 -7.81 -16.13
N THR A 357 6.79 -7.44 -14.86
CA THR A 357 5.91 -8.01 -13.83
C THR A 357 4.54 -7.35 -13.86
N ALA A 358 3.53 -8.08 -14.33
CA ALA A 358 2.14 -7.61 -14.36
C ALA A 358 1.17 -8.77 -14.13
N ASN A 359 0.02 -8.49 -13.49
CA ASN A 359 -1.05 -9.46 -13.31
C ASN A 359 -1.88 -9.66 -14.60
N ALA A 360 -2.78 -10.67 -14.60
CA ALA A 360 -3.56 -11.01 -15.80
C ALA A 360 -4.51 -9.88 -16.24
N GLU A 361 -5.09 -9.14 -15.30
CA GLU A 361 -6.00 -8.03 -15.58
C GLU A 361 -5.24 -6.84 -16.18
N GLN A 362 -4.08 -6.52 -15.64
CA GLN A 362 -3.18 -5.50 -16.16
C GLN A 362 -2.70 -5.82 -17.57
N LYS A 363 -2.36 -7.10 -17.87
CA LYS A 363 -2.02 -7.55 -19.21
C LYS A 363 -3.17 -7.38 -20.20
N ALA A 364 -4.39 -7.70 -19.79
CA ALA A 364 -5.57 -7.52 -20.62
C ALA A 364 -5.86 -6.03 -20.88
N GLU A 365 -5.70 -5.17 -19.88
CA GLU A 365 -5.89 -3.72 -20.03
C GLU A 365 -4.81 -3.10 -20.92
N ALA A 366 -3.55 -3.47 -20.74
CA ALA A 366 -2.44 -3.00 -21.58
C ALA A 366 -2.68 -3.37 -23.06
N ALA A 367 -3.16 -4.58 -23.34
CA ALA A 367 -3.51 -5.00 -24.71
C ALA A 367 -4.64 -4.15 -25.30
N ARG A 368 -5.66 -3.82 -24.47
CA ARG A 368 -6.77 -2.94 -24.89
C ARG A 368 -6.29 -1.53 -25.20
N VAL A 369 -5.44 -0.95 -24.34
CA VAL A 369 -4.87 0.39 -24.52
C VAL A 369 -3.94 0.42 -25.74
N ALA A 370 -3.12 -0.60 -25.97
CA ALA A 370 -2.25 -0.69 -27.13
C ALA A 370 -3.02 -0.70 -28.46
N ALA A 371 -4.24 -1.25 -28.48
CA ALA A 371 -5.11 -1.26 -29.66
C ALA A 371 -5.79 0.09 -29.95
N ARG A 372 -5.79 1.06 -29.01
CA ARG A 372 -6.40 2.38 -29.19
C ARG A 372 -5.58 3.26 -30.14
N ALA A 373 -6.23 4.21 -30.79
CA ALA A 373 -5.57 5.21 -31.62
C ALA A 373 -4.87 6.33 -30.80
N ARG A 374 -5.22 6.46 -29.53
CA ARG A 374 -4.72 7.49 -28.61
C ARG A 374 -3.69 6.94 -27.67
N VAL A 375 -2.74 7.79 -27.25
CA VAL A 375 -1.64 7.41 -26.30
C VAL A 375 -1.79 8.06 -24.92
N LEU A 376 -2.52 9.18 -24.80
CA LEU A 376 -2.70 9.83 -23.50
C LEU A 376 -3.65 9.02 -22.61
N PRO A 377 -3.31 8.78 -21.33
CA PRO A 377 -4.15 8.05 -20.39
C PRO A 377 -5.52 8.72 -20.21
N ASP A 378 -6.59 7.98 -20.47
CA ASP A 378 -7.96 8.45 -20.40
C ASP A 378 -8.77 7.87 -19.23
N THR A 379 -8.17 6.97 -18.45
CA THR A 379 -8.78 6.37 -17.25
C THR A 379 -9.05 7.44 -16.18
N PRO A 380 -10.32 7.62 -15.75
CA PRO A 380 -10.65 8.63 -14.75
C PRO A 380 -10.07 8.32 -13.36
N TYR A 381 -9.56 9.34 -12.70
CA TYR A 381 -9.21 9.28 -11.29
C TYR A 381 -10.44 9.03 -10.42
N ASN A 382 -10.29 8.19 -9.39
CA ASN A 382 -11.35 7.96 -8.42
C ASN A 382 -11.42 9.11 -7.40
N LEU A 383 -12.35 10.04 -7.61
CA LEU A 383 -12.54 11.20 -6.73
C LEU A 383 -12.90 10.79 -5.30
N GLY A 384 -13.62 9.68 -5.13
CA GLY A 384 -13.97 9.13 -3.82
C GLY A 384 -12.72 8.78 -3.01
N LYS A 385 -11.76 8.08 -3.64
CA LYS A 385 -10.47 7.72 -3.01
C LYS A 385 -9.65 8.97 -2.68
N LEU A 386 -9.57 9.96 -3.58
CA LEU A 386 -8.83 11.22 -3.35
C LEU A 386 -9.40 12.05 -2.19
N ARG A 387 -10.67 11.90 -1.86
CA ARG A 387 -11.34 12.60 -0.76
C ARG A 387 -11.44 11.78 0.52
N ALA A 388 -11.14 10.48 0.46
CA ALA A 388 -11.35 9.55 1.55
C ALA A 388 -10.28 9.65 2.65
N MET A 389 -9.09 10.16 2.33
CA MET A 389 -7.96 10.23 3.26
C MET A 389 -7.06 11.42 2.96
N ASP A 390 -6.23 11.78 3.92
CA ASP A 390 -5.11 12.72 3.75
C ASP A 390 -3.79 11.94 3.63
N ALA A 391 -2.80 12.51 2.93
CA ALA A 391 -1.50 11.86 2.77
C ALA A 391 -0.35 12.88 2.75
N ASP A 392 0.81 12.49 3.31
CA ASP A 392 2.10 13.17 3.22
C ASP A 392 3.17 12.11 2.89
N VAL A 393 3.56 12.03 1.63
CA VAL A 393 4.45 10.97 1.14
C VAL A 393 5.68 11.59 0.48
N ARG A 394 6.86 11.29 1.02
CA ARG A 394 8.15 11.62 0.43
C ARG A 394 8.77 10.37 -0.17
N TRP A 395 9.15 10.44 -1.43
CA TRP A 395 9.74 9.31 -2.14
C TRP A 395 10.97 9.73 -2.92
N LYS A 396 12.09 9.05 -2.71
CA LYS A 396 13.34 9.22 -3.45
C LYS A 396 13.68 7.95 -4.19
N ALA A 397 14.06 8.07 -5.46
CA ALA A 397 14.63 6.99 -6.25
C ALA A 397 16.02 7.38 -6.72
N HIS A 398 16.99 6.46 -6.53
CA HIS A 398 18.40 6.73 -6.87
C HIS A 398 18.77 6.33 -8.29
N ARG A 399 18.02 5.41 -8.88
CA ARG A 399 18.15 4.99 -10.28
C ARG A 399 16.79 4.66 -10.83
N ILE A 400 16.50 5.21 -12.00
CA ILE A 400 15.24 4.94 -12.69
C ILE A 400 15.52 4.09 -13.92
N ASN A 401 14.79 2.98 -14.06
CA ASN A 401 14.71 2.21 -15.29
C ASN A 401 13.55 2.77 -16.12
N ALA A 402 13.85 3.46 -17.20
CA ALA A 402 12.86 4.00 -18.14
C ALA A 402 13.38 3.81 -19.56
N PRO A 403 12.99 2.72 -20.24
CA PRO A 403 13.57 2.34 -21.54
C PRO A 403 13.46 3.42 -22.62
N SER A 404 12.45 4.27 -22.55
CA SER A 404 12.19 5.33 -23.54
C SER A 404 12.70 6.71 -23.13
N LEU A 405 13.11 6.89 -21.87
CA LEU A 405 13.55 8.16 -21.32
C LEU A 405 14.75 7.95 -20.40
N PRO A 406 15.90 8.58 -20.63
CA PRO A 406 17.09 8.43 -19.79
C PRO A 406 16.91 9.21 -18.47
N LEU A 407 16.03 8.71 -17.59
CA LEU A 407 15.82 9.24 -16.26
C LEU A 407 16.89 8.69 -15.31
N ASP A 408 17.48 9.57 -14.49
CA ASP A 408 18.56 9.20 -13.58
C ASP A 408 18.05 8.96 -12.17
N ASP A 409 17.39 9.95 -11.57
CA ASP A 409 16.86 9.94 -10.22
C ASP A 409 15.51 10.64 -10.11
N MET A 410 14.85 10.49 -8.94
CA MET A 410 13.60 11.17 -8.63
C MET A 410 13.59 11.65 -7.18
N ASP A 411 13.05 12.85 -6.97
CA ASP A 411 12.68 13.39 -5.66
C ASP A 411 11.24 13.89 -5.73
N ALA A 412 10.34 13.22 -5.00
CA ALA A 412 8.91 13.50 -5.02
C ALA A 412 8.37 13.72 -3.60
N HIS A 413 7.57 14.77 -3.44
CA HIS A 413 6.81 15.02 -2.22
C HIS A 413 5.33 15.20 -2.57
N LEU A 414 4.51 14.25 -2.17
CA LEU A 414 3.07 14.23 -2.37
C LEU A 414 2.37 14.65 -1.09
N LEU A 415 1.56 15.68 -1.19
CA LEU A 415 0.64 16.13 -0.15
C LEU A 415 -0.80 15.99 -0.66
N LEU A 416 -1.62 15.24 0.03
CA LEU A 416 -3.06 15.15 -0.21
C LEU A 416 -3.78 15.65 1.05
N ASP A 417 -4.49 16.75 0.92
CA ASP A 417 -5.22 17.39 2.01
C ASP A 417 -6.58 17.84 1.52
N ASP A 418 -7.64 17.34 2.15
CA ASP A 418 -9.04 17.64 1.80
C ASP A 418 -9.34 17.56 0.29
N GLY A 419 -8.88 16.48 -0.36
CA GLY A 419 -9.08 16.26 -1.80
C GLY A 419 -8.26 17.17 -2.71
N VAL A 420 -7.28 17.91 -2.17
CA VAL A 420 -6.29 18.67 -2.93
C VAL A 420 -4.96 17.95 -2.90
N LEU A 421 -4.58 17.38 -4.04
CA LEU A 421 -3.27 16.76 -4.24
C LEU A 421 -2.26 17.82 -4.69
N ARG A 422 -1.08 17.81 -4.07
CA ARG A 422 0.09 18.59 -4.49
C ARG A 422 1.29 17.65 -4.61
N LEU A 423 2.00 17.74 -5.71
CA LEU A 423 3.33 17.19 -5.88
C LEU A 423 4.31 18.37 -5.92
N ASP A 424 5.04 18.58 -4.84
CA ASP A 424 5.95 19.71 -4.66
C ASP A 424 7.07 19.35 -3.67
N PRO A 425 8.28 18.99 -4.18
CA PRO A 425 8.63 18.89 -5.58
C PRO A 425 8.17 17.58 -6.26
N LEU A 426 8.23 17.55 -7.61
CA LEU A 426 8.33 16.35 -8.42
C LEU A 426 9.48 16.57 -9.42
N ASN A 427 10.67 16.15 -9.03
CA ASN A 427 11.91 16.38 -9.75
C ASN A 427 12.47 15.08 -10.31
N PHE A 428 13.10 15.19 -11.48
CA PHE A 428 13.81 14.09 -12.12
C PHE A 428 15.16 14.58 -12.63
N GLY A 429 16.21 13.77 -12.42
CA GLY A 429 17.41 13.84 -13.23
C GLY A 429 17.12 13.22 -14.60
N VAL A 430 17.56 13.83 -15.67
CA VAL A 430 17.33 13.34 -17.04
C VAL A 430 18.48 13.72 -17.96
N ALA A 431 19.11 12.72 -18.59
CA ALA A 431 20.13 12.95 -19.62
C ALA A 431 21.20 13.99 -19.21
N GLY A 432 21.71 13.91 -18.00
CA GLY A 432 22.71 14.82 -17.43
C GLY A 432 22.21 16.23 -17.09
N GLY A 433 20.92 16.51 -17.20
CA GLY A 433 20.22 17.70 -16.76
C GLY A 433 19.16 17.41 -15.71
N ASP A 434 18.26 18.37 -15.45
CA ASP A 434 17.18 18.21 -14.48
C ASP A 434 15.84 18.75 -15.02
N ILE A 435 14.74 18.09 -14.58
CA ILE A 435 13.37 18.56 -14.70
C ILE A 435 12.86 18.82 -13.29
N ARG A 436 12.46 20.05 -13.00
CA ARG A 436 11.83 20.44 -11.74
C ARG A 436 10.40 20.79 -12.00
N SER A 437 9.49 20.16 -11.27
CA SER A 437 8.07 20.37 -11.49
C SER A 437 7.27 20.47 -10.21
N THR A 438 6.16 21.17 -10.30
CA THR A 438 5.10 21.20 -9.30
C THR A 438 3.76 20.93 -9.96
N ILE A 439 2.95 20.06 -9.35
CA ILE A 439 1.61 19.74 -9.83
C ILE A 439 0.63 19.98 -8.68
N ARG A 440 -0.47 20.66 -8.96
CA ARG A 440 -1.58 20.82 -8.04
C ARG A 440 -2.87 20.34 -8.70
N MET A 441 -3.60 19.43 -8.05
CA MET A 441 -4.88 18.89 -8.50
C MET A 441 -5.92 19.11 -7.41
N ASP A 442 -6.99 19.86 -7.70
CA ASP A 442 -8.10 20.10 -6.78
C ASP A 442 -9.29 19.22 -7.19
N ALA A 443 -9.50 18.13 -6.44
CA ALA A 443 -10.54 17.12 -6.70
C ALA A 443 -11.81 17.33 -5.84
N ARG A 444 -11.99 18.47 -5.18
CA ARG A 444 -13.19 18.76 -4.36
C ARG A 444 -14.45 18.96 -5.17
N ARG A 445 -14.31 19.29 -6.46
CA ARG A 445 -15.42 19.41 -7.42
C ARG A 445 -15.55 18.17 -8.31
N PRO A 446 -16.66 17.98 -9.04
CA PRO A 446 -16.84 16.83 -9.93
C PRO A 446 -15.78 16.71 -11.04
N GLN A 447 -15.19 17.84 -11.44
CA GLN A 447 -14.04 17.88 -12.34
C GLN A 447 -12.82 18.39 -11.58
N ILE A 448 -11.71 17.69 -11.71
CA ILE A 448 -10.42 18.08 -11.13
C ILE A 448 -9.92 19.32 -11.87
N SER A 449 -9.51 20.36 -11.11
CA SER A 449 -8.75 21.49 -11.65
C SER A 449 -7.28 21.24 -11.41
N THR A 450 -6.49 21.23 -12.48
CA THR A 450 -5.05 20.91 -12.43
C THR A 450 -4.23 22.12 -12.86
N ALA A 451 -3.12 22.37 -12.15
CA ALA A 451 -2.05 23.31 -12.54
C ALA A 451 -0.72 22.56 -12.52
N LEU A 452 0.05 22.67 -13.59
CA LEU A 452 1.37 22.12 -13.78
C LEU A 452 2.36 23.25 -14.07
N LYS A 453 3.45 23.31 -13.33
CA LYS A 453 4.62 24.12 -13.66
C LYS A 453 5.83 23.22 -13.72
N ALA A 454 6.60 23.34 -14.78
CA ALA A 454 7.84 22.58 -14.93
C ALA A 454 8.94 23.44 -15.55
N SER A 455 10.18 23.23 -15.12
CA SER A 455 11.37 23.80 -15.73
C SER A 455 12.35 22.71 -16.09
N VAL A 456 12.87 22.76 -17.30
CA VAL A 456 13.87 21.84 -17.85
C VAL A 456 15.21 22.59 -17.93
N ARG A 457 16.30 22.00 -17.47
CA ARG A 457 17.63 22.65 -17.45
C ARG A 457 18.72 21.68 -17.82
N GLY A 458 19.53 22.05 -18.77
CA GLY A 458 20.80 21.40 -19.09
C GLY A 458 20.67 19.97 -19.64
N VAL A 459 19.49 19.56 -20.09
CA VAL A 459 19.25 18.22 -20.64
C VAL A 459 20.05 18.04 -21.93
N GLN A 460 20.95 17.05 -21.97
CA GLN A 460 21.85 16.84 -23.09
C GLN A 460 21.15 16.11 -24.22
N LEU A 461 21.06 16.75 -25.41
CA LEU A 461 20.34 16.18 -26.57
C LEU A 461 20.85 14.78 -26.94
N GLY A 462 22.18 14.58 -26.94
CA GLY A 462 22.77 13.29 -27.28
C GLY A 462 22.46 12.15 -26.30
N GLN A 463 22.17 12.47 -25.05
CA GLN A 463 21.83 11.47 -24.04
C GLN A 463 20.31 11.17 -24.00
N LEU A 464 19.48 11.99 -24.62
CA LEU A 464 18.03 11.71 -24.72
C LEU A 464 17.70 10.49 -25.60
N PHE A 465 18.59 10.15 -26.54
CA PHE A 465 18.39 9.09 -27.50
C PHE A 465 19.60 8.13 -27.52
N PRO A 466 19.86 7.37 -26.43
CA PRO A 466 21.09 6.58 -26.29
C PRO A 466 21.27 5.50 -27.35
N ASP A 467 20.17 4.98 -27.90
CA ASP A 467 20.17 3.91 -28.91
C ASP A 467 20.35 4.43 -30.33
N ALA A 468 20.25 5.75 -30.55
CA ALA A 468 20.42 6.32 -31.87
C ALA A 468 21.92 6.47 -32.17
N LYS A 469 22.39 5.95 -33.33
CA LYS A 469 23.76 6.17 -33.82
C LYS A 469 24.19 7.64 -33.85
N LEU A 470 23.26 8.56 -33.65
CA LEU A 470 23.34 9.99 -33.64
C LEU A 470 23.66 10.59 -32.26
N ALA A 471 23.47 9.80 -31.17
CA ALA A 471 23.72 10.26 -29.80
C ALA A 471 25.17 10.75 -29.61
N GLU A 472 26.14 10.09 -30.24
CA GLU A 472 27.55 10.43 -30.15
C GLU A 472 27.90 11.78 -30.83
N GLN A 473 27.08 12.23 -31.78
CA GLN A 473 27.31 13.41 -32.58
C GLN A 473 26.45 14.64 -32.20
N ALA A 474 25.34 14.42 -31.46
CA ALA A 474 24.46 15.48 -31.03
C ALA A 474 24.98 16.12 -29.71
N LYS A 475 25.36 17.37 -29.75
CA LYS A 475 25.79 18.14 -28.58
C LYS A 475 24.93 19.38 -28.43
N GLY A 476 24.53 19.68 -27.19
CA GLY A 476 23.79 20.86 -26.83
C GLY A 476 22.84 20.61 -25.67
N GLY A 477 22.71 21.61 -24.79
CA GLY A 477 21.81 21.57 -23.63
C GLY A 477 20.44 22.12 -23.99
N ILE A 478 19.40 21.39 -23.63
CA ILE A 478 17.99 21.78 -23.76
C ILE A 478 17.54 22.37 -22.42
N GLY A 479 16.89 23.53 -22.47
CA GLY A 479 16.18 24.14 -21.37
C GLY A 479 14.75 24.50 -21.76
N GLY A 480 13.90 24.79 -20.78
CA GLY A 480 12.54 25.22 -21.07
C GLY A 480 11.63 25.36 -19.86
N GLU A 481 10.45 25.86 -20.12
CA GLU A 481 9.42 26.07 -19.11
C GLU A 481 8.05 25.63 -19.63
N VAL A 482 7.28 25.03 -18.75
CA VAL A 482 5.90 24.63 -18.99
C VAL A 482 5.03 25.23 -17.87
N ASP A 483 3.99 25.97 -18.21
CA ASP A 483 2.98 26.46 -17.27
C ASP A 483 1.60 26.21 -17.89
N LEU A 484 0.93 25.17 -17.40
CA LEU A 484 -0.35 24.73 -17.91
C LEU A 484 -1.39 24.62 -16.80
N SER A 485 -2.60 25.00 -17.09
CA SER A 485 -3.77 24.75 -16.25
C SER A 485 -4.90 24.15 -17.07
N GLY A 486 -5.55 23.09 -16.52
CA GLY A 486 -6.61 22.37 -17.21
C GLY A 486 -7.64 21.80 -16.26
N ARG A 487 -8.69 21.19 -16.80
CA ARG A 487 -9.77 20.56 -16.05
C ARG A 487 -10.12 19.22 -16.67
N GLY A 488 -10.40 18.24 -15.83
CA GLY A 488 -10.80 16.91 -16.27
C GLY A 488 -10.51 15.86 -15.23
N ASN A 489 -11.03 14.66 -15.43
CA ASN A 489 -10.84 13.57 -14.48
C ASN A 489 -9.81 12.52 -14.95
N SER A 490 -9.14 12.76 -16.07
CA SER A 490 -8.04 11.94 -16.60
C SER A 490 -6.94 12.82 -17.16
N ILE A 491 -5.75 12.29 -17.37
CA ILE A 491 -4.62 13.03 -17.99
C ILE A 491 -5.04 13.57 -19.38
N ALA A 492 -5.66 12.73 -20.22
CA ALA A 492 -6.13 13.15 -21.55
C ALA A 492 -7.12 14.32 -21.46
N ALA A 493 -8.09 14.27 -20.53
CA ALA A 493 -9.06 15.34 -20.34
C ALA A 493 -8.44 16.63 -19.80
N MET A 494 -7.48 16.53 -18.85
CA MET A 494 -6.77 17.68 -18.29
C MET A 494 -5.92 18.39 -19.35
N LEU A 495 -5.17 17.63 -20.15
CA LEU A 495 -4.35 18.17 -21.24
C LEU A 495 -5.23 18.71 -22.38
N GLY A 496 -6.30 17.98 -22.75
CA GLY A 496 -7.24 18.40 -23.80
C GLY A 496 -8.05 19.65 -23.49
N SER A 497 -8.08 20.10 -22.22
CA SER A 497 -8.70 21.36 -21.80
C SER A 497 -7.68 22.39 -21.33
N SER A 498 -6.37 22.10 -21.47
CA SER A 498 -5.32 22.94 -20.88
C SER A 498 -5.16 24.28 -21.59
N SER A 499 -4.76 25.27 -20.81
CA SER A 499 -4.39 26.60 -21.31
C SER A 499 -3.13 27.06 -20.57
N GLY A 500 -2.28 27.83 -21.28
CA GLY A 500 -1.03 28.31 -20.73
C GLY A 500 0.07 28.46 -21.77
N LYS A 501 1.30 28.05 -21.44
CA LYS A 501 2.48 28.20 -22.29
C LYS A 501 3.39 27.01 -22.19
N VAL A 502 4.07 26.68 -23.31
CA VAL A 502 5.15 25.69 -23.38
C VAL A 502 6.29 26.29 -24.18
N GLY A 503 7.42 26.47 -23.55
CA GLY A 503 8.63 27.02 -24.19
C GLY A 503 9.80 26.07 -24.02
N LEU A 504 10.49 25.72 -25.10
CA LEU A 504 11.71 24.94 -25.13
C LEU A 504 12.79 25.72 -25.91
N ALA A 505 14.03 25.67 -25.46
CA ALA A 505 15.15 26.26 -26.14
C ALA A 505 16.40 25.39 -26.03
N MET A 506 17.24 25.43 -27.04
CA MET A 506 18.53 24.78 -27.08
C MET A 506 19.56 25.82 -27.55
N GLY A 507 20.64 25.93 -26.82
CA GLY A 507 21.77 26.80 -27.19
C GLY A 507 22.66 26.23 -28.30
N ARG A 508 23.88 26.70 -28.40
CA ARG A 508 24.85 26.24 -29.40
C ARG A 508 25.12 24.74 -29.24
N GLY A 509 25.15 24.03 -30.35
CA GLY A 509 25.38 22.61 -30.39
C GLY A 509 25.75 22.08 -31.78
N HIS A 510 25.61 20.81 -31.97
CA HIS A 510 25.74 20.14 -33.27
C HIS A 510 24.54 19.25 -33.45
N VAL A 511 23.97 19.30 -34.63
CA VAL A 511 22.87 18.37 -35.04
C VAL A 511 23.42 17.60 -36.22
N GLY A 512 23.59 16.32 -36.05
CA GLY A 512 23.88 15.40 -37.15
C GLY A 512 22.66 15.21 -38.06
N ASN A 513 22.59 14.10 -38.77
CA ASN A 513 21.42 13.72 -39.56
C ASN A 513 20.12 13.46 -38.70
N LEU A 514 20.16 13.77 -37.41
CA LEU A 514 19.11 13.56 -36.42
C LEU A 514 17.72 14.08 -36.87
N VAL A 515 17.67 15.30 -37.44
CA VAL A 515 16.40 15.87 -37.92
C VAL A 515 15.84 15.04 -39.06
N MET A 516 16.71 14.38 -39.82
CA MET A 516 16.36 13.56 -40.99
C MET A 516 15.93 12.15 -40.60
N GLU A 517 16.57 11.55 -39.57
CA GLU A 517 16.18 10.22 -39.04
C GLU A 517 14.89 10.29 -38.18
N LEU A 518 14.74 11.32 -37.33
CA LEU A 518 13.50 11.56 -36.59
C LEU A 518 12.31 11.84 -37.52
N ALA A 519 12.59 12.33 -38.74
CA ALA A 519 11.58 12.51 -39.76
C ALA A 519 11.10 11.19 -40.39
N GLY A 520 11.70 10.04 -40.05
CA GLY A 520 11.32 8.73 -40.65
C GLY A 520 11.42 8.70 -42.17
N LEU A 521 12.17 9.65 -42.72
CA LEU A 521 12.42 9.69 -44.15
C LEU A 521 13.48 8.63 -44.44
N ASP A 522 13.06 7.53 -45.05
CA ASP A 522 13.96 6.60 -45.69
C ASP A 522 14.58 7.28 -46.92
N ILE A 523 15.47 8.24 -46.64
CA ILE A 523 16.14 9.09 -47.59
C ILE A 523 17.35 8.35 -48.17
N THR A 524 17.58 7.11 -47.73
CA THR A 524 18.71 6.30 -48.17
C THR A 524 18.69 6.10 -49.70
N GLU A 525 17.54 6.07 -50.33
CA GLU A 525 17.44 6.02 -51.79
C GLU A 525 17.44 7.37 -52.49
N SER A 526 16.93 8.42 -51.85
CA SER A 526 16.84 9.74 -52.46
C SER A 526 18.07 10.63 -52.21
N LEU A 527 18.81 10.40 -51.12
CA LEU A 527 19.98 11.19 -50.73
C LEU A 527 21.31 10.61 -51.10
N LYS A 528 21.39 9.39 -51.67
CA LYS A 528 22.60 8.91 -52.32
C LYS A 528 23.17 9.90 -53.34
N PHE A 529 22.36 10.83 -53.82
CA PHE A 529 22.78 11.88 -54.74
C PHE A 529 23.15 13.23 -54.11
N LEU A 530 22.90 13.47 -52.78
CA LEU A 530 23.02 14.82 -52.18
C LEU A 530 24.00 14.94 -51.01
N VAL A 531 24.53 13.85 -50.47
CA VAL A 531 25.44 13.90 -49.31
C VAL A 531 26.74 13.18 -49.56
N THR A 532 27.67 13.85 -50.12
CA THR A 532 29.08 13.50 -49.97
C THR A 532 29.56 14.02 -48.62
N GLY A 533 29.60 13.15 -47.62
CA GLY A 533 30.24 13.37 -46.34
C GLY A 533 29.32 13.58 -45.16
N ASP A 534 29.59 12.83 -44.13
CA ASP A 534 29.02 12.87 -42.79
C ASP A 534 29.43 14.22 -42.09
N LYS A 535 28.81 15.35 -42.49
CA LYS A 535 29.12 16.67 -41.96
C LYS A 535 28.16 16.98 -40.80
N GLN A 536 28.72 17.06 -39.61
CA GLN A 536 28.05 17.68 -38.45
C GLN A 536 27.67 19.11 -38.82
N ILE A 537 26.37 19.44 -38.71
CA ILE A 537 25.88 20.81 -38.95
C ILE A 537 25.89 21.53 -37.61
N PRO A 538 26.72 22.63 -37.45
CA PRO A 538 26.69 23.39 -36.23
C PRO A 538 25.33 24.07 -36.04
N LEU A 539 24.68 23.79 -34.90
CA LEU A 539 23.48 24.47 -34.46
C LEU A 539 23.88 25.75 -33.71
N ARG A 540 23.30 26.85 -34.07
CA ARG A 540 23.44 28.12 -33.35
C ARG A 540 22.49 28.21 -32.17
N CYS A 541 21.22 27.91 -32.44
CA CYS A 541 20.18 27.71 -31.44
C CYS A 541 18.93 27.03 -32.05
N ALA A 542 18.09 26.50 -31.20
CA ALA A 542 16.73 26.10 -31.55
C ALA A 542 15.77 26.53 -30.44
N PHE A 543 14.56 26.96 -30.82
CA PHE A 543 13.54 27.30 -29.86
C PHE A 543 12.14 26.95 -30.39
N ALA A 544 11.26 26.61 -29.46
CA ALA A 544 9.86 26.30 -29.73
C ALA A 544 9.03 26.94 -28.60
N ASP A 545 8.23 27.95 -28.94
CA ASP A 545 7.32 28.63 -28.02
C ASP A 545 5.91 28.47 -28.52
N PHE A 546 5.05 27.91 -27.66
CA PHE A 546 3.67 27.62 -27.95
C PHE A 546 2.75 28.28 -26.92
N GLY A 547 1.79 29.06 -27.40
CA GLY A 547 0.61 29.44 -26.62
C GLY A 547 -0.39 28.30 -26.62
N VAL A 548 -0.89 27.92 -25.45
CA VAL A 548 -1.87 26.82 -25.32
C VAL A 548 -3.23 27.39 -24.93
N ARG A 549 -4.30 27.02 -25.66
CA ARG A 549 -5.67 27.40 -25.35
C ARG A 549 -6.60 26.22 -25.61
N ASP A 550 -7.33 25.79 -24.59
CA ASP A 550 -8.30 24.67 -24.66
C ASP A 550 -7.71 23.41 -25.30
N GLY A 551 -6.47 23.07 -24.94
CA GLY A 551 -5.74 21.91 -25.43
C GLY A 551 -5.12 22.05 -26.83
N LEU A 552 -5.30 23.20 -27.49
CA LEU A 552 -4.65 23.49 -28.76
C LEU A 552 -3.41 24.36 -28.51
N MET A 553 -2.24 23.82 -28.80
CA MET A 553 -0.95 24.51 -28.81
C MET A 553 -0.78 25.16 -30.17
N THR A 554 -0.59 26.48 -30.22
CA THR A 554 -0.28 27.22 -31.44
C THR A 554 1.13 27.78 -31.34
N SER A 555 1.95 27.55 -32.36
CA SER A 555 3.32 28.06 -32.40
C SER A 555 3.32 29.59 -32.42
N GLN A 556 4.01 30.21 -31.45
CA GLN A 556 4.28 31.63 -31.39
C GLN A 556 5.63 31.92 -31.99
N ALA A 557 6.61 31.06 -31.72
CA ALA A 557 7.92 31.07 -32.32
C ALA A 557 8.44 29.63 -32.40
N LEU A 558 8.84 29.18 -33.57
CA LEU A 558 9.45 27.88 -33.77
C LEU A 558 10.58 28.05 -34.81
N ALA A 559 11.82 27.84 -34.38
CA ALA A 559 12.96 27.93 -35.26
C ALA A 559 14.10 27.00 -34.87
N VAL A 560 14.80 26.50 -35.87
CA VAL A 560 16.08 25.78 -35.74
C VAL A 560 17.10 26.52 -36.60
N ASP A 561 18.05 27.21 -35.98
CA ASP A 561 19.05 28.01 -36.61
C ASP A 561 20.39 27.29 -36.65
N THR A 562 20.85 26.95 -37.85
CA THR A 562 22.16 26.38 -38.12
C THR A 562 23.10 27.39 -38.78
N THR A 563 24.35 27.03 -38.99
CA THR A 563 25.28 27.86 -39.76
C THR A 563 24.84 28.09 -41.20
N ASP A 564 24.17 27.12 -41.82
CA ASP A 564 23.90 27.10 -43.24
C ASP A 564 22.42 27.38 -43.61
N THR A 565 21.52 27.15 -42.65
CA THR A 565 20.09 27.27 -42.86
C THR A 565 19.34 27.61 -41.58
N ILE A 566 18.30 28.40 -41.68
CA ILE A 566 17.32 28.55 -40.62
C ILE A 566 16.01 27.82 -41.04
N LEU A 567 15.53 26.94 -40.20
CA LEU A 567 14.19 26.36 -40.34
C LEU A 567 13.19 27.17 -39.49
N ILE A 568 12.18 27.73 -40.11
CA ILE A 568 11.11 28.46 -39.42
C ILE A 568 9.87 27.59 -39.44
N GLY A 569 9.32 27.32 -38.25
CA GLY A 569 8.14 26.50 -38.07
C GLY A 569 6.88 27.33 -37.78
N GLU A 570 5.76 26.85 -38.26
CA GLU A 570 4.42 27.33 -37.91
C GLU A 570 3.45 26.15 -37.82
N GLY A 571 2.37 26.29 -37.06
CA GLY A 571 1.34 25.28 -36.99
C GLY A 571 0.81 25.02 -35.58
N THR A 572 0.16 23.89 -35.41
CA THR A 572 -0.54 23.53 -34.17
C THR A 572 -0.26 22.11 -33.73
N VAL A 573 -0.40 21.88 -32.42
CA VAL A 573 -0.39 20.56 -31.76
C VAL A 573 -1.64 20.48 -30.90
N SER A 574 -2.55 19.54 -31.22
CA SER A 574 -3.76 19.33 -30.44
C SER A 574 -3.51 18.28 -29.36
N LEU A 575 -3.47 18.69 -28.08
CA LEU A 575 -3.46 17.78 -26.93
C LEU A 575 -4.81 17.08 -26.71
N ARG A 576 -5.90 17.68 -27.23
CA ARG A 576 -7.25 17.13 -27.17
C ARG A 576 -7.44 15.97 -28.13
N ASP A 577 -6.96 16.14 -29.37
CA ASP A 577 -7.17 15.17 -30.46
C ASP A 577 -5.91 14.32 -30.69
N GLU A 578 -4.81 14.63 -29.97
CA GLU A 578 -3.50 14.01 -30.11
C GLU A 578 -2.97 14.10 -31.55
N ALA A 579 -3.14 15.27 -32.16
CA ALA A 579 -2.86 15.51 -33.55
C ALA A 579 -1.73 16.54 -33.74
N LEU A 580 -0.95 16.35 -34.78
CA LEU A 580 0.15 17.20 -35.20
C LEU A 580 -0.18 17.85 -36.54
N ASP A 581 0.08 19.16 -36.69
CA ASP A 581 0.00 19.89 -37.96
C ASP A 581 1.03 21.04 -37.91
N LEU A 582 2.26 20.71 -38.25
CA LEU A 582 3.39 21.68 -38.23
C LEU A 582 4.03 21.72 -39.61
N LEU A 583 4.38 22.90 -40.03
CA LEU A 583 5.09 23.15 -41.29
C LEU A 583 6.43 23.82 -41.02
N LEU A 584 7.54 23.14 -41.33
CA LEU A 584 8.89 23.67 -41.23
C LEU A 584 9.37 24.17 -42.59
N LYS A 585 9.68 25.44 -42.69
CA LYS A 585 10.12 26.14 -43.92
C LYS A 585 11.63 26.38 -43.83
N PRO A 586 12.47 25.73 -44.66
CA PRO A 586 13.88 26.02 -44.71
C PRO A 586 14.17 27.36 -45.43
N ARG A 587 15.04 28.17 -44.86
CA ARG A 587 15.57 29.41 -45.44
C ARG A 587 17.09 29.32 -45.43
N PRO A 588 17.74 29.12 -46.60
CA PRO A 588 19.20 29.05 -46.68
C PRO A 588 19.81 30.42 -46.39
N LYS A 589 20.98 30.43 -45.74
CA LYS A 589 21.77 31.64 -45.49
C LYS A 589 22.71 31.93 -46.62
N ASP A 590 23.23 30.90 -47.31
CA ASP A 590 24.13 31.03 -48.43
C ASP A 590 23.38 30.85 -49.76
N LYS A 591 23.88 31.52 -50.79
CA LYS A 591 23.42 31.31 -52.17
C LYS A 591 23.90 29.95 -52.63
N SER A 592 23.03 29.02 -52.76
CA SER A 592 23.35 27.67 -53.20
C SER A 592 22.67 27.39 -54.54
N ILE A 593 23.45 26.88 -55.49
CA ILE A 593 22.96 26.41 -56.80
C ILE A 593 22.71 24.93 -56.68
N LEU A 594 21.59 24.43 -57.21
CA LEU A 594 21.18 23.00 -57.18
C LEU A 594 20.64 22.47 -55.83
N VAL A 595 19.97 23.27 -55.04
CA VAL A 595 19.36 22.83 -53.80
C VAL A 595 17.83 22.83 -53.92
N LEU A 596 17.23 21.64 -54.04
CA LEU A 596 15.82 21.40 -53.94
C LEU A 596 15.38 21.20 -52.49
N ARG A 597 15.28 22.26 -51.73
CA ARG A 597 14.80 22.22 -50.32
C ARG A 597 13.28 22.36 -50.32
N SER A 598 12.58 21.35 -49.82
CA SER A 598 11.14 21.36 -49.64
C SER A 598 10.77 21.72 -48.19
N PRO A 599 9.67 22.47 -47.98
CA PRO A 599 9.09 22.53 -46.66
C PRO A 599 8.77 21.12 -46.13
N LEU A 600 8.97 20.91 -44.84
CA LEU A 600 8.66 19.64 -44.17
C LEU A 600 7.31 19.80 -43.42
N HIS A 601 6.35 18.97 -43.78
CA HIS A 601 5.07 18.89 -43.08
C HIS A 601 5.10 17.76 -42.08
N ILE A 602 4.90 18.07 -40.79
CA ILE A 602 4.78 17.13 -39.71
C ILE A 602 3.28 17.06 -39.37
N ALA A 603 2.65 15.93 -39.66
CA ALA A 603 1.22 15.72 -39.48
C ALA A 603 0.94 14.36 -38.85
N GLY A 604 -0.33 14.03 -38.64
CA GLY A 604 -0.75 12.74 -38.06
C GLY A 604 -1.07 12.82 -36.59
N THR A 605 -0.91 11.70 -35.89
CA THR A 605 -1.24 11.60 -34.46
C THR A 605 0.04 11.42 -33.62
N PHE A 606 -0.08 11.56 -32.29
CA PHE A 606 1.03 11.28 -31.37
C PHE A 606 1.48 9.82 -31.46
N LYS A 607 0.56 8.90 -31.79
CA LYS A 607 0.86 7.49 -31.98
C LYS A 607 1.52 7.18 -33.32
N ASP A 608 1.10 7.88 -34.35
CA ASP A 608 1.57 7.68 -35.74
C ASP A 608 1.86 9.04 -36.40
N PRO A 609 2.99 9.67 -36.05
CA PRO A 609 3.41 10.91 -36.66
C PRO A 609 3.91 10.68 -38.09
N SER A 610 3.52 11.53 -39.01
CA SER A 610 3.96 11.48 -40.41
C SER A 610 4.81 12.72 -40.75
N PHE A 611 5.90 12.48 -41.44
CA PHE A 611 6.83 13.50 -41.88
C PHE A 611 6.90 13.46 -43.41
N ARG A 612 6.43 14.52 -44.06
CA ARG A 612 6.31 14.54 -45.52
C ARG A 612 6.91 15.81 -46.11
N PRO A 613 7.81 15.74 -47.11
CA PRO A 613 8.17 16.92 -47.91
C PRO A 613 6.96 17.46 -48.67
N ASP A 614 6.92 18.77 -48.84
CA ASP A 614 5.88 19.42 -49.68
C ASP A 614 6.22 19.22 -51.18
N PHE A 615 5.77 18.09 -51.74
CA PHE A 615 5.99 17.76 -53.16
C PHE A 615 5.35 18.75 -54.12
N LYS A 616 4.32 19.55 -53.72
CA LYS A 616 3.74 20.55 -54.61
C LYS A 616 4.74 21.68 -54.87
N ALA A 617 5.44 22.15 -53.85
CA ALA A 617 6.48 23.15 -53.99
C ALA A 617 7.67 22.62 -54.84
N LEU A 618 8.04 21.35 -54.68
CA LEU A 618 9.05 20.67 -55.49
C LEU A 618 8.59 20.51 -56.95
N GLY A 619 7.33 20.10 -57.14
CA GLY A 619 6.75 19.92 -58.49
C GLY A 619 6.68 21.21 -59.32
N ILE A 620 6.31 22.34 -58.71
CA ILE A 620 6.31 23.65 -59.36
C ILE A 620 7.73 24.07 -59.74
N ARG A 621 8.69 23.96 -58.84
CA ARG A 621 10.11 24.27 -59.15
C ARG A 621 10.68 23.37 -60.19
N GLY A 622 10.36 22.06 -60.19
CA GLY A 622 10.78 21.10 -61.21
C GLY A 622 10.16 21.41 -62.55
N ALA A 623 8.86 21.76 -62.59
CA ALA A 623 8.19 22.17 -63.83
C ALA A 623 8.79 23.47 -64.40
N VAL A 624 9.08 24.46 -63.59
CA VAL A 624 9.76 25.69 -63.99
C VAL A 624 11.18 25.40 -64.50
N ALA A 625 11.93 24.50 -63.83
CA ALA A 625 13.24 24.06 -64.28
C ALA A 625 13.18 23.37 -65.63
N LEU A 626 12.21 22.49 -65.85
CA LEU A 626 11.99 21.83 -67.12
C LEU A 626 11.59 22.83 -68.24
N ALA A 627 10.70 23.78 -67.89
CA ALA A 627 10.28 24.81 -68.86
C ALA A 627 11.43 25.74 -69.24
N LEU A 628 12.26 26.17 -68.27
CA LEU A 628 13.43 26.98 -68.55
C LEU A 628 14.54 26.17 -69.27
N GLY A 629 14.70 24.90 -68.95
CA GLY A 629 15.67 23.98 -69.59
C GLY A 629 15.30 23.64 -71.04
N SER A 630 14.02 23.69 -71.42
CA SER A 630 13.57 23.50 -72.80
C SER A 630 13.92 24.72 -73.70
N ILE A 631 14.10 25.90 -73.08
CA ILE A 631 14.47 27.13 -73.81
C ILE A 631 15.99 27.26 -73.89
N ALA A 632 16.69 27.03 -72.80
CA ALA A 632 18.15 27.03 -72.71
C ALA A 632 18.60 26.14 -71.55
N PRO A 633 19.42 25.08 -71.80
CA PRO A 633 19.85 24.16 -70.71
C PRO A 633 20.49 24.86 -69.49
N PRO A 634 21.29 25.93 -69.60
CA PRO A 634 21.77 26.66 -68.45
C PRO A 634 20.68 27.42 -67.65
N ALA A 635 19.56 27.75 -68.29
CA ALA A 635 18.45 28.46 -67.64
C ALA A 635 17.65 27.60 -66.66
N ALA A 636 17.69 26.28 -66.83
CA ALA A 636 17.09 25.34 -65.85
C ALA A 636 17.74 25.49 -64.45
N LEU A 637 18.99 25.86 -64.40
CA LEU A 637 19.70 26.15 -63.13
C LEU A 637 19.15 27.36 -62.40
N LEU A 638 18.57 28.33 -63.10
CA LEU A 638 17.99 29.55 -62.48
C LEU A 638 16.77 29.19 -61.59
N ALA A 639 16.02 28.16 -61.94
CA ALA A 639 14.87 27.71 -61.13
C ALA A 639 15.29 27.02 -59.83
N THR A 640 16.56 26.62 -59.74
CA THR A 640 17.12 25.97 -58.53
C THR A 640 17.90 26.95 -57.66
N ILE A 641 18.04 28.25 -58.07
CA ILE A 641 18.70 29.29 -57.31
C ILE A 641 17.73 29.80 -56.23
N GLU A 642 18.07 29.61 -55.02
CA GLU A 642 17.40 30.26 -53.89
C GLU A 642 18.03 31.61 -53.60
N LEU A 643 17.27 32.66 -53.95
CA LEU A 643 17.63 34.08 -53.75
C LEU A 643 17.06 34.53 -52.39
N GLY A 644 17.78 34.49 -51.38
CA GLY A 644 17.38 35.19 -50.18
C GLY A 644 18.17 34.74 -48.95
N PRO A 645 18.98 35.59 -48.37
CA PRO A 645 19.67 35.21 -47.14
C PRO A 645 18.66 35.06 -46.03
N GLY A 646 18.52 33.85 -45.50
CA GLY A 646 17.97 33.66 -44.17
C GLY A 646 18.80 34.48 -43.21
N LYS A 647 18.18 35.39 -42.47
CA LYS A 647 18.87 36.09 -41.41
C LYS A 647 19.04 35.15 -40.23
N ASP A 648 20.14 35.34 -39.48
CA ASP A 648 20.35 34.67 -38.21
C ASP A 648 19.17 34.92 -37.27
N ALA A 649 18.72 33.86 -36.57
CA ALA A 649 17.76 34.02 -35.49
C ALA A 649 18.38 34.76 -34.31
N ASP A 650 17.56 35.53 -33.60
CA ASP A 650 17.95 36.07 -32.31
C ASP A 650 17.93 34.94 -31.24
N CYS A 651 19.11 34.39 -30.99
CA CYS A 651 19.31 33.33 -30.02
C CYS A 651 19.34 33.82 -28.55
N GLY A 652 19.05 35.11 -28.30
CA GLY A 652 19.13 35.77 -26.99
C GLY A 652 17.83 35.82 -26.17
N GLY A 653 16.85 34.98 -26.43
CA GLY A 653 15.57 34.97 -25.71
C GLY A 653 15.69 34.58 -24.23
N GLN A 654 14.57 34.69 -23.50
CA GLN A 654 14.49 34.39 -22.05
C GLN A 654 14.89 32.94 -21.69
N TYR A 655 14.98 32.05 -22.64
CA TYR A 655 15.35 30.64 -22.49
C TYR A 655 16.83 30.36 -22.81
N ALA A 656 17.61 31.38 -23.12
CA ALA A 656 19.03 31.23 -23.47
C ALA A 656 20.01 31.26 -22.28
N LYS A 657 19.47 31.23 -21.05
CA LYS A 657 20.29 31.28 -19.80
C LYS A 657 20.44 29.91 -19.17
#